data_8aeda7d7d1b903bcff67a1eac93a2cda
#
_entry.id   8aeda7d7d1b903bcff67a1eac93a2cda
#
_cell.length_a   1.000
_cell.length_b   1.000
_cell.length_c   1.000
_cell.angle_alpha   90.00
_cell.angle_beta   90.00
_cell.angle_gamma   90.00
#
_symmetry.space_group_name_H-M   'P 1'
#
loop_
_entity.id
_entity.type
_entity.pdbx_description
1 polymer ?
#
loop_
_entity_poly.entity_id
_entity_poly.type
_entity_poly.pdbx_seq_one_letter_code
_entity_poly.pdbx_strand_id
1 'polypeptide(L)'
;MGQETFTVKGLVIDADTRAPLAGASIVGKEFYAVSASDGEFTLTRVPGGNREFEVSYLGYASERVVLHVDSDITRVTIVLKSSGTELRGVEVYGKSHERRARENPVGIIEVSREFMEANRENSLMQTLSRIPGVTTINIGSGQSKPVIRGLGFNRVSVVQNGIKHEAQQWGSDHGLEIDQYDVERVRVVKGPASLLYGSDALAGVVDIPAPAMPGPHSFSGSVNLLGETNNNLLGISAGVTGRKEKWYYRGRLTFRDYADYKVPADRINFEGYIFELHKRHLRNTAGEEANASFSVGYTSDNITSETFFSNVYAKNGFFANAHGLEVRSSEIDYDRSARDTDLPFHQVNHFKITNNTTITIDDHTLDIDLGFQNNWREEHSEPVPHGHMPKPDDSREREFRKQTYTLNAGDTYVLGTHTLAGGINLELQENSIGGWGFLIPAYTRFTAGIFAYDQFEVRPGLHLQAGLRYDYGMMKTRSYYDWFPTEVNHPDGTSSSEYLQRAVAETLHFDNISASAGISYLSGKTTYKINLGKSFRIPLANELASDGVNYHMYRFEKGRADLDPESSYQLDVDVSHEGEGFHFGISPFVNWFDNYIYLNPTSSYYETLQVYEYTQSEVFRIGGEVSAGTTLFGRLHIDLSGEYVHSRQRSGPKKGFTLPFSPPLSGLLSVRYGSGDFLFFRQPVFTADYKVAATQDEIVPPEESTRGYEVLNLSWQTDMDLFRDYPPVGLRLKVSNVLDTRYYNHTSFYRLIAVPEAGRNLSLSLTIPIP
;
A
#
# COMPACT_ATOMS: atom_id res chain seq x y z
N MET A 1 -2.73 -6.52 61.10
CA MET A 1 -1.28 -6.42 60.93
C MET A 1 -1.09 -6.00 59.46
N GLY A 2 -0.55 -4.80 59.19
CA GLY A 2 -0.26 -4.36 57.83
C GLY A 2 0.85 -5.24 57.24
N GLN A 3 0.63 -5.81 56.10
CA GLN A 3 1.65 -6.58 55.37
C GLN A 3 2.75 -5.61 54.96
N GLU A 4 4.01 -5.88 55.28
CA GLU A 4 5.14 -5.05 54.82
C GLU A 4 5.20 -5.08 53.31
N THR A 5 5.36 -3.90 52.68
CA THR A 5 5.44 -3.76 51.24
C THR A 5 6.77 -3.14 50.85
N PHE A 6 7.32 -3.58 49.74
CA PHE A 6 8.62 -3.21 49.22
C PHE A 6 8.55 -2.65 47.80
N THR A 7 9.66 -2.06 47.34
CA THR A 7 9.83 -1.56 45.99
C THR A 7 10.72 -2.52 45.20
N VAL A 8 10.29 -2.94 44.01
CA VAL A 8 11.07 -3.75 43.06
C VAL A 8 11.37 -2.93 41.82
N LYS A 9 12.66 -2.70 41.55
CA LYS A 9 13.14 -2.04 40.33
C LYS A 9 13.86 -3.05 39.45
N GLY A 10 13.68 -2.93 38.15
CA GLY A 10 14.32 -3.80 37.18
C GLY A 10 14.41 -3.22 35.80
N LEU A 11 14.98 -3.98 34.89
CA LEU A 11 15.19 -3.64 33.48
C LEU A 11 14.64 -4.76 32.61
N VAL A 12 13.85 -4.42 31.59
CA VAL A 12 13.38 -5.37 30.59
C VAL A 12 14.20 -5.17 29.31
N ILE A 13 14.78 -6.26 28.79
CA ILE A 13 15.65 -6.24 27.62
C ILE A 13 15.27 -7.35 26.63
N ASP A 14 15.59 -7.13 25.38
CA ASP A 14 15.51 -8.13 24.31
C ASP A 14 16.60 -9.20 24.48
N ALA A 15 16.26 -10.46 24.27
CA ALA A 15 17.18 -11.59 24.46
C ALA A 15 18.35 -11.60 23.47
N ASP A 16 18.09 -11.18 22.23
CA ASP A 16 19.04 -11.27 21.12
C ASP A 16 19.90 -10.01 20.98
N THR A 17 19.26 -8.84 21.02
CA THR A 17 19.93 -7.55 20.81
C THR A 17 20.45 -6.91 22.10
N ARG A 18 19.96 -7.35 23.27
CA ARG A 18 20.18 -6.73 24.57
C ARG A 18 19.69 -5.28 24.68
N ALA A 19 18.91 -4.82 23.68
CA ALA A 19 18.32 -3.50 23.72
C ALA A 19 17.22 -3.41 24.79
N PRO A 20 17.06 -2.25 25.46
CA PRO A 20 15.99 -2.04 26.42
C PRO A 20 14.63 -2.05 25.71
N LEU A 21 13.64 -2.68 26.32
CA LEU A 21 12.27 -2.77 25.81
C LEU A 21 11.39 -1.76 26.55
N ALA A 22 11.10 -0.64 25.88
CA ALA A 22 10.21 0.41 26.37
C ALA A 22 8.73 0.01 26.20
N GLY A 23 7.92 0.18 27.23
CA GLY A 23 6.50 -0.16 27.18
C GLY A 23 6.16 -1.62 27.48
N ALA A 24 7.11 -2.42 27.96
CA ALA A 24 6.83 -3.76 28.47
C ALA A 24 5.94 -3.70 29.71
N SER A 25 4.90 -4.52 29.74
CA SER A 25 3.92 -4.61 30.82
C SER A 25 4.38 -5.63 31.87
N ILE A 26 4.44 -5.23 33.12
CA ILE A 26 4.80 -6.06 34.27
C ILE A 26 3.58 -6.17 35.20
N VAL A 27 2.93 -7.33 35.23
CA VAL A 27 1.65 -7.54 35.91
C VAL A 27 1.76 -8.63 36.98
N GLY A 28 1.53 -8.25 38.22
CA GLY A 28 1.32 -9.19 39.33
C GLY A 28 -0.14 -9.14 39.80
N LYS A 29 -0.48 -9.98 40.77
CA LYS A 29 -1.86 -10.09 41.28
C LYS A 29 -2.39 -8.78 41.90
N GLU A 30 -1.51 -7.96 42.50
CA GLU A 30 -1.86 -6.75 43.25
C GLU A 30 -1.00 -5.53 42.87
N PHE A 31 -0.12 -5.64 41.87
CA PHE A 31 0.80 -4.58 41.45
C PHE A 31 1.04 -4.61 39.94
N TYR A 32 1.34 -3.43 39.40
CA TYR A 32 1.51 -3.24 37.96
C TYR A 32 2.55 -2.16 37.68
N ALA A 33 3.34 -2.34 36.63
CA ALA A 33 4.22 -1.31 36.09
C ALA A 33 4.37 -1.47 34.57
N VAL A 34 4.83 -0.41 33.92
CA VAL A 34 5.26 -0.41 32.52
C VAL A 34 6.70 0.05 32.47
N SER A 35 7.52 -0.57 31.63
CA SER A 35 8.91 -0.15 31.46
C SER A 35 9.00 1.19 30.73
N ALA A 36 9.90 2.06 31.17
CA ALA A 36 10.19 3.37 30.59
C ALA A 36 11.03 3.23 29.30
N SER A 37 11.36 4.34 28.65
CA SER A 37 12.10 4.39 27.37
C SER A 37 13.49 3.75 27.42
N ASP A 38 14.08 3.64 28.61
CA ASP A 38 15.34 2.95 28.88
C ASP A 38 15.15 1.48 29.31
N GLY A 39 13.90 0.96 29.23
CA GLY A 39 13.53 -0.38 29.65
C GLY A 39 13.40 -0.55 31.17
N GLU A 40 13.68 0.48 31.98
CA GLU A 40 13.56 0.39 33.44
C GLU A 40 12.09 0.39 33.89
N PHE A 41 11.79 -0.39 34.92
CA PHE A 41 10.49 -0.41 35.59
C PHE A 41 10.60 -0.31 37.10
N THR A 42 9.55 0.17 37.76
CA THR A 42 9.44 0.22 39.21
C THR A 42 8.06 -0.27 39.66
N LEU A 43 8.03 -1.38 40.38
CA LEU A 43 6.88 -1.88 41.11
C LEU A 43 6.90 -1.33 42.52
N THR A 44 5.85 -0.61 42.93
CA THR A 44 5.70 -0.07 44.28
C THR A 44 4.67 -0.88 45.06
N ARG A 45 4.83 -0.95 46.40
CA ARG A 45 3.90 -1.65 47.30
C ARG A 45 3.79 -3.15 47.04
N VAL A 46 4.88 -3.79 46.63
CA VAL A 46 4.92 -5.26 46.46
C VAL A 46 4.92 -5.91 47.83
N PRO A 47 3.95 -6.77 48.16
CA PRO A 47 3.92 -7.44 49.46
C PRO A 47 5.11 -8.37 49.62
N GLY A 48 5.60 -8.54 50.87
CA GLY A 48 6.69 -9.46 51.16
C GLY A 48 6.33 -10.94 50.91
N GLY A 49 7.34 -11.78 50.66
CA GLY A 49 7.23 -13.21 50.35
C GLY A 49 7.48 -13.54 48.88
N ASN A 50 7.18 -14.78 48.50
CA ASN A 50 7.30 -15.18 47.07
C ASN A 50 6.20 -14.51 46.25
N ARG A 51 6.61 -13.72 45.23
CA ARG A 51 5.72 -12.99 44.34
C ARG A 51 5.99 -13.41 42.93
N GLU A 52 4.90 -13.73 42.24
CA GLU A 52 4.89 -14.07 40.83
C GLU A 52 4.32 -12.87 40.05
N PHE A 53 4.98 -12.51 38.93
CA PHE A 53 4.48 -11.55 37.98
C PHE A 53 4.86 -11.98 36.59
N GLU A 54 3.98 -11.64 35.67
CA GLU A 54 4.14 -11.88 34.25
C GLU A 54 4.64 -10.60 33.57
N VAL A 55 5.68 -10.73 32.76
CA VAL A 55 6.24 -9.65 31.98
C VAL A 55 5.95 -9.94 30.51
N SER A 56 5.25 -9.03 29.87
CA SER A 56 4.86 -9.15 28.47
C SER A 56 5.21 -7.89 27.71
N TYR A 57 5.62 -8.07 26.48
CA TYR A 57 5.88 -6.99 25.53
C TYR A 57 5.42 -7.40 24.15
N LEU A 58 4.93 -6.43 23.38
CA LEU A 58 4.38 -6.68 22.05
C LEU A 58 5.42 -7.34 21.14
N GLY A 59 5.10 -8.50 20.57
CA GLY A 59 6.03 -9.29 19.77
C GLY A 59 7.02 -10.15 20.55
N TYR A 60 6.81 -10.36 21.86
CA TYR A 60 7.67 -11.16 22.72
C TYR A 60 6.87 -12.21 23.48
N ALA A 61 7.50 -13.36 23.75
CA ALA A 61 6.94 -14.36 24.66
C ALA A 61 6.88 -13.79 26.08
N SER A 62 5.71 -13.91 26.72
CA SER A 62 5.57 -13.54 28.11
C SER A 62 6.49 -14.40 28.99
N GLU A 63 7.16 -13.77 29.95
CA GLU A 63 8.02 -14.42 30.90
C GLU A 63 7.42 -14.36 32.32
N ARG A 64 7.32 -15.51 33.00
CA ARG A 64 6.88 -15.55 34.39
C ARG A 64 8.08 -15.48 35.30
N VAL A 65 8.10 -14.47 36.14
CA VAL A 65 9.18 -14.20 37.08
C VAL A 65 8.67 -14.43 38.50
N VAL A 66 9.37 -15.26 39.25
CA VAL A 66 9.11 -15.47 40.70
C VAL A 66 10.26 -14.86 41.48
N LEU A 67 9.95 -13.86 42.30
CA LEU A 67 10.91 -13.23 43.20
C LEU A 67 10.54 -13.46 44.67
N HIS A 68 11.53 -13.71 45.48
CA HIS A 68 11.37 -13.64 46.95
C HIS A 68 11.65 -12.20 47.39
N VAL A 69 10.64 -11.52 47.88
CA VAL A 69 10.68 -10.09 48.26
C VAL A 69 10.71 -10.04 49.80
N ASP A 70 11.86 -9.73 50.38
CA ASP A 70 12.05 -9.53 51.80
C ASP A 70 12.67 -8.15 52.15
N SER A 71 13.03 -7.41 51.10
CA SER A 71 13.61 -6.07 51.13
C SER A 71 13.39 -5.37 49.79
N ASP A 72 13.71 -4.07 49.66
CA ASP A 72 13.72 -3.36 48.41
C ASP A 72 14.74 -3.97 47.42
N ILE A 73 14.25 -4.36 46.22
CA ILE A 73 15.08 -4.98 45.18
C ILE A 73 15.34 -3.92 44.10
N THR A 74 16.61 -3.64 43.80
CA THR A 74 17.01 -2.55 42.91
C THR A 74 17.61 -2.98 41.57
N ARG A 75 17.69 -4.28 41.26
CA ARG A 75 18.25 -4.79 39.99
C ARG A 75 17.71 -6.17 39.62
N VAL A 76 16.54 -6.20 39.00
CA VAL A 76 16.05 -7.41 38.32
C VAL A 76 16.17 -7.18 36.81
N THR A 77 16.95 -8.02 36.12
CA THR A 77 16.97 -7.97 34.65
C THR A 77 16.08 -9.08 34.12
N ILE A 78 15.09 -8.70 33.35
CA ILE A 78 14.12 -9.59 32.69
C ILE A 78 14.46 -9.60 31.22
N VAL A 79 14.68 -10.78 30.68
CA VAL A 79 15.08 -10.98 29.30
C VAL A 79 13.90 -11.59 28.56
N LEU A 80 13.25 -10.81 27.73
CA LEU A 80 12.16 -11.31 26.90
C LEU A 80 12.72 -11.84 25.59
N LYS A 81 12.22 -13.00 25.19
CA LYS A 81 12.48 -13.57 23.87
C LYS A 81 11.38 -13.09 22.91
N SER A 82 11.78 -12.60 21.76
CA SER A 82 10.84 -12.27 20.70
C SER A 82 9.92 -13.48 20.44
N SER A 83 8.60 -13.31 20.59
CA SER A 83 7.61 -14.32 20.22
C SER A 83 7.04 -13.95 18.86
N GLY A 84 7.33 -14.78 17.87
CA GLY A 84 6.81 -14.59 16.54
C GLY A 84 5.33 -14.90 16.43
N THR A 85 4.45 -14.08 17.01
CA THR A 85 3.00 -14.26 16.87
C THR A 85 2.45 -13.40 15.73
N GLU A 86 3.13 -13.40 14.59
CA GLU A 86 2.59 -12.84 13.35
C GLU A 86 3.06 -13.64 12.15
N LEU A 87 2.26 -14.58 11.76
CA LEU A 87 2.52 -15.48 10.67
C LEU A 87 1.62 -15.20 9.49
N ARG A 88 2.24 -14.67 8.44
CA ARG A 88 1.70 -14.80 7.08
C ARG A 88 2.84 -14.86 6.09
N GLY A 89 3.13 -16.08 5.67
CA GLY A 89 4.35 -16.44 4.95
C GLY A 89 5.40 -16.86 5.96
N VAL A 90 5.83 -18.07 5.88
CA VAL A 90 6.78 -18.84 6.71
C VAL A 90 7.66 -17.99 7.63
N GLU A 91 7.30 -17.92 8.88
CA GLU A 91 8.09 -17.27 9.93
C GLU A 91 8.44 -18.26 11.04
N VAL A 92 9.74 -18.44 11.27
CA VAL A 92 10.25 -19.31 12.33
C VAL A 92 10.10 -18.63 13.69
N TYR A 93 9.48 -19.27 14.65
CA TYR A 93 9.30 -18.77 16.00
C TYR A 93 10.62 -18.29 16.66
N GLY A 94 10.58 -17.14 17.31
CA GLY A 94 11.66 -16.65 18.20
C GLY A 94 12.69 -15.72 17.58
N LYS A 95 12.53 -15.27 16.32
CA LYS A 95 13.45 -14.30 15.68
C LYS A 95 12.80 -12.93 15.56
N SER A 96 13.58 -11.84 15.69
CA SER A 96 13.07 -10.47 15.43
C SER A 96 12.64 -10.30 13.98
N HIS A 97 11.70 -9.40 13.70
CA HIS A 97 11.24 -9.10 12.32
C HIS A 97 12.39 -8.73 11.38
N GLU A 98 13.32 -7.89 11.84
CA GLU A 98 14.53 -7.55 11.11
C GLU A 98 15.37 -8.77 10.74
N ARG A 99 15.58 -9.67 11.68
CA ARG A 99 16.36 -10.88 11.46
C ARG A 99 15.67 -11.77 10.43
N ARG A 100 14.37 -11.94 10.51
CA ARG A 100 13.58 -12.71 9.53
C ARG A 100 13.63 -12.09 8.13
N ALA A 101 13.50 -10.77 8.03
CA ALA A 101 13.66 -10.07 6.76
C ALA A 101 15.05 -10.26 6.17
N ARG A 102 16.11 -10.34 7.00
CA ARG A 102 17.48 -10.63 6.56
C ARG A 102 17.69 -12.08 6.14
N GLU A 103 17.06 -13.04 6.81
CA GLU A 103 17.17 -14.48 6.52
C GLU A 103 16.38 -14.89 5.27
N ASN A 104 15.32 -14.15 4.91
CA ASN A 104 14.54 -14.40 3.70
C ASN A 104 15.31 -13.93 2.46
N PRO A 105 15.50 -14.77 1.44
CA PRO A 105 16.16 -14.39 0.19
C PRO A 105 15.43 -13.32 -0.62
N VAL A 106 14.10 -13.20 -0.46
CA VAL A 106 13.31 -12.14 -1.11
C VAL A 106 13.56 -10.80 -0.41
N GLY A 107 13.64 -9.72 -1.18
CA GLY A 107 13.80 -8.37 -0.66
C GLY A 107 12.52 -7.88 0.04
N ILE A 108 12.52 -7.84 1.37
CA ILE A 108 11.41 -7.36 2.20
C ILE A 108 11.86 -6.11 2.95
N ILE A 109 11.08 -5.04 2.83
CA ILE A 109 11.25 -3.80 3.60
C ILE A 109 10.07 -3.67 4.55
N GLU A 110 10.35 -3.65 5.83
CA GLU A 110 9.34 -3.38 6.86
C GLU A 110 9.23 -1.89 7.14
N VAL A 111 8.02 -1.38 7.18
CA VAL A 111 7.67 0.02 7.40
C VAL A 111 6.87 0.10 8.69
N SER A 112 7.46 0.70 9.71
CA SER A 112 6.84 0.83 11.02
C SER A 112 5.77 1.94 11.06
N ARG A 113 4.97 1.94 12.12
CA ARG A 113 4.02 3.01 12.42
C ARG A 113 4.70 4.37 12.52
N GLU A 114 5.84 4.44 13.20
CA GLU A 114 6.61 5.67 13.41
C GLU A 114 7.09 6.24 12.07
N PHE A 115 7.55 5.39 11.15
CA PHE A 115 7.90 5.81 9.80
C PHE A 115 6.69 6.40 9.06
N MET A 116 5.54 5.71 9.12
CA MET A 116 4.32 6.18 8.46
C MET A 116 3.81 7.48 9.06
N GLU A 117 3.82 7.61 10.37
CA GLU A 117 3.43 8.84 11.06
C GLU A 117 4.38 9.99 10.74
N ALA A 118 5.70 9.75 10.74
CA ALA A 118 6.71 10.75 10.41
C ALA A 118 6.65 11.22 8.94
N ASN A 119 6.17 10.38 8.02
CA ASN A 119 6.21 10.65 6.58
C ASN A 119 4.83 10.73 5.92
N ARG A 120 3.77 10.80 6.71
CA ARG A 120 2.39 10.76 6.21
C ARG A 120 2.14 11.78 5.10
N GLU A 121 1.59 11.29 4.01
CA GLU A 121 1.09 12.03 2.85
C GLU A 121 -0.42 11.88 2.71
N ASN A 122 -0.99 12.35 1.63
CA ASN A 122 -2.45 12.30 1.41
C ASN A 122 -3.01 10.88 1.30
N SER A 123 -2.19 9.92 0.89
CA SER A 123 -2.56 8.50 0.86
C SER A 123 -1.43 7.61 1.40
N LEU A 124 -1.78 6.38 1.80
CA LEU A 124 -0.79 5.38 2.23
C LEU A 124 0.28 5.13 1.16
N MET A 125 -0.12 5.00 -0.12
CA MET A 125 0.82 4.71 -1.20
C MET A 125 1.81 5.87 -1.42
N GLN A 126 1.36 7.12 -1.32
CA GLN A 126 2.24 8.29 -1.37
C GLN A 126 3.22 8.31 -0.19
N THR A 127 2.78 7.91 1.01
CA THR A 127 3.67 7.76 2.18
C THR A 127 4.78 6.74 1.92
N LEU A 128 4.46 5.62 1.27
CA LEU A 128 5.43 4.58 0.91
C LEU A 128 6.39 4.98 -0.21
N SER A 129 6.11 6.02 -0.98
CA SER A 129 6.97 6.50 -2.08
C SER A 129 8.32 7.07 -1.63
N ARG A 130 8.58 7.17 -0.34
CA ARG A 130 9.92 7.45 0.22
C ARG A 130 10.86 6.24 0.21
N ILE A 131 10.32 5.05 0.02
CA ILE A 131 11.09 3.81 -0.04
C ILE A 131 11.73 3.74 -1.43
N PRO A 132 13.07 3.56 -1.56
CA PRO A 132 13.71 3.38 -2.85
C PRO A 132 13.02 2.27 -3.65
N GLY A 133 12.81 2.47 -4.96
CA GLY A 133 12.11 1.53 -5.82
C GLY A 133 10.59 1.51 -5.68
N VAL A 134 10.02 2.35 -4.82
CA VAL A 134 8.57 2.51 -4.68
C VAL A 134 8.17 3.91 -5.11
N THR A 135 7.33 4.00 -6.12
CA THR A 135 6.72 5.24 -6.60
C THR A 135 5.21 5.08 -6.66
N THR A 136 4.50 6.10 -7.11
CA THR A 136 3.05 6.06 -7.22
C THR A 136 2.58 6.62 -8.56
N ILE A 137 1.48 6.07 -9.04
CA ILE A 137 0.64 6.72 -10.05
C ILE A 137 -0.43 7.49 -9.30
N ASN A 138 -0.44 8.81 -9.48
CA ASN A 138 -1.35 9.72 -8.78
C ASN A 138 -2.39 10.30 -9.73
N ILE A 139 -3.60 10.49 -9.20
CA ILE A 139 -4.67 11.28 -9.80
C ILE A 139 -5.27 12.15 -8.70
N GLY A 140 -5.01 13.45 -8.79
CA GLY A 140 -5.44 14.38 -7.76
C GLY A 140 -4.76 14.14 -6.40
N SER A 141 -5.34 14.71 -5.35
CA SER A 141 -4.76 14.73 -4.01
C SER A 141 -5.00 13.45 -3.18
N GLY A 142 -6.08 12.71 -3.45
CA GLY A 142 -6.49 11.59 -2.58
C GLY A 142 -6.29 10.20 -3.19
N GLN A 143 -5.98 10.09 -4.48
CA GLN A 143 -5.95 8.80 -5.16
C GLN A 143 -4.57 8.45 -5.68
N SER A 144 -4.11 7.27 -5.31
CA SER A 144 -2.82 6.76 -5.78
C SER A 144 -2.78 5.24 -5.81
N LYS A 145 -1.95 4.71 -6.71
CA LYS A 145 -1.61 3.28 -6.81
C LYS A 145 -0.12 3.08 -6.62
N PRO A 146 0.31 1.95 -6.03
CA PRO A 146 1.71 1.65 -5.88
C PRO A 146 2.34 1.27 -7.22
N VAL A 147 3.58 1.69 -7.39
CA VAL A 147 4.48 1.29 -8.47
C VAL A 147 5.76 0.79 -7.83
N ILE A 148 6.13 -0.46 -8.09
CA ILE A 148 7.38 -1.04 -7.59
C ILE A 148 8.33 -1.24 -8.77
N ARG A 149 9.53 -0.64 -8.69
CA ARG A 149 10.55 -0.73 -9.75
C ARG A 149 10.03 -0.36 -11.14
N GLY A 150 9.15 0.66 -11.21
CA GLY A 150 8.52 1.12 -12.45
C GLY A 150 7.45 0.20 -13.01
N LEU A 151 6.98 -0.80 -12.27
CA LEU A 151 5.84 -1.63 -12.61
C LEU A 151 4.66 -1.28 -11.71
N GLY A 152 3.58 -0.85 -12.30
CA GLY A 152 2.35 -0.47 -11.63
C GLY A 152 1.14 -1.24 -12.15
N PHE A 153 -0.03 -0.64 -11.98
CA PHE A 153 -1.32 -1.20 -12.34
C PHE A 153 -1.56 -2.55 -11.64
N ASN A 154 -1.94 -3.56 -12.40
CA ASN A 154 -2.28 -4.88 -11.90
C ASN A 154 -1.06 -5.82 -11.70
N ARG A 155 0.16 -5.27 -11.56
CA ARG A 155 1.40 -6.04 -11.33
C ARG A 155 1.94 -5.92 -9.91
N VAL A 156 1.35 -5.03 -9.11
CA VAL A 156 1.61 -4.91 -7.68
C VAL A 156 0.37 -5.39 -6.94
N SER A 157 0.49 -6.46 -6.19
CA SER A 157 -0.58 -6.93 -5.32
C SER A 157 -0.59 -6.12 -4.02
N VAL A 158 -1.77 -5.73 -3.57
CA VAL A 158 -1.96 -5.15 -2.24
C VAL A 158 -2.72 -6.15 -1.40
N VAL A 159 -2.18 -6.50 -0.25
CA VAL A 159 -2.77 -7.48 0.68
C VAL A 159 -3.05 -6.79 2.00
N GLN A 160 -4.23 -6.97 2.55
CA GLN A 160 -4.60 -6.44 3.87
C GLN A 160 -5.20 -7.55 4.71
N ASN A 161 -4.65 -7.75 5.91
CA ASN A 161 -5.06 -8.83 6.80
C ASN A 161 -5.06 -10.20 6.09
N GLY A 162 -3.99 -10.52 5.30
CA GLY A 162 -3.81 -11.76 4.56
C GLY A 162 -4.73 -11.97 3.35
N ILE A 163 -5.65 -11.06 3.11
CA ILE A 163 -6.57 -11.11 1.97
C ILE A 163 -6.16 -10.07 0.94
N LYS A 164 -6.05 -10.49 -0.32
CA LYS A 164 -5.79 -9.57 -1.42
C LYS A 164 -6.89 -8.52 -1.50
N HIS A 165 -6.50 -7.26 -1.55
CA HIS A 165 -7.41 -6.13 -1.68
C HIS A 165 -7.95 -6.08 -3.11
N GLU A 166 -9.22 -6.40 -3.27
CA GLU A 166 -9.88 -6.54 -4.57
C GLU A 166 -10.92 -5.43 -4.79
N ALA A 167 -10.42 -4.26 -5.24
CA ALA A 167 -11.24 -3.15 -5.73
C ALA A 167 -11.32 -3.16 -7.26
N GLN A 168 -11.65 -2.03 -7.87
CA GLN A 168 -11.65 -1.85 -9.34
C GLN A 168 -10.27 -1.38 -9.83
N GLN A 169 -9.21 -2.13 -9.50
CA GLN A 169 -7.82 -1.72 -9.79
C GLN A 169 -7.47 -1.65 -11.28
N TRP A 170 -8.31 -2.21 -12.15
CA TRP A 170 -8.10 -2.20 -13.59
C TRP A 170 -8.06 -0.78 -14.18
N GLY A 171 -8.82 0.16 -13.64
CA GLY A 171 -8.80 1.55 -14.07
C GLY A 171 -7.52 2.26 -13.61
N SER A 172 -6.93 3.03 -14.50
CA SER A 172 -5.75 3.83 -14.19
C SER A 172 -6.08 5.02 -13.26
N ASP A 173 -7.29 5.48 -13.31
CA ASP A 173 -7.92 6.58 -12.58
C ASP A 173 -8.53 6.16 -11.22
N HIS A 174 -8.42 4.89 -10.85
CA HIS A 174 -8.94 4.37 -9.59
C HIS A 174 -7.84 4.30 -8.52
N GLY A 175 -8.08 4.83 -7.33
CA GLY A 175 -7.20 4.70 -6.16
C GLY A 175 -7.35 3.36 -5.44
N LEU A 176 -6.76 3.27 -4.26
CA LEU A 176 -6.95 2.15 -3.33
C LEU A 176 -7.76 2.63 -2.14
N GLU A 177 -8.79 1.88 -1.79
CA GLU A 177 -9.69 2.16 -0.67
C GLU A 177 -9.12 1.58 0.63
N ILE A 178 -8.14 2.27 1.22
CA ILE A 178 -7.45 1.87 2.46
C ILE A 178 -7.34 3.06 3.38
N ASP A 179 -7.87 2.94 4.59
CA ASP A 179 -7.68 3.95 5.64
C ASP A 179 -6.24 3.87 6.18
N GLN A 180 -5.41 4.87 5.86
CA GLN A 180 -4.01 4.92 6.31
C GLN A 180 -3.85 5.05 7.83
N TYR A 181 -4.88 5.50 8.55
CA TYR A 181 -4.85 5.61 10.01
C TYR A 181 -5.07 4.27 10.72
N ASP A 182 -5.65 3.30 10.01
CA ASP A 182 -5.89 1.94 10.51
C ASP A 182 -4.71 0.99 10.23
N VAL A 183 -3.63 1.52 9.64
CA VAL A 183 -2.44 0.75 9.28
C VAL A 183 -1.35 0.95 10.34
N GLU A 184 -0.92 -0.13 10.98
CA GLU A 184 0.17 -0.10 11.97
C GLU A 184 1.53 -0.43 11.36
N ARG A 185 1.54 -1.26 10.34
CA ARG A 185 2.76 -1.71 9.68
C ARG A 185 2.49 -2.06 8.23
N VAL A 186 3.51 -1.91 7.40
CA VAL A 186 3.48 -2.34 6.00
C VAL A 186 4.75 -3.12 5.69
N ARG A 187 4.62 -4.20 4.94
CA ARG A 187 5.74 -4.92 4.33
C ARG A 187 5.72 -4.67 2.82
N VAL A 188 6.80 -4.14 2.29
CA VAL A 188 6.98 -4.00 0.85
C VAL A 188 7.89 -5.13 0.38
N VAL A 189 7.30 -6.09 -0.33
CA VAL A 189 8.02 -7.22 -0.93
C VAL A 189 8.35 -6.86 -2.35
N LYS A 190 9.64 -6.82 -2.69
CA LYS A 190 10.10 -6.49 -4.04
C LYS A 190 10.55 -7.73 -4.78
N GLY A 191 10.15 -7.84 -6.05
CA GLY A 191 10.56 -8.96 -6.88
C GLY A 191 9.49 -10.05 -7.01
N PRO A 192 9.86 -11.28 -7.44
CA PRO A 192 8.93 -12.34 -7.80
C PRO A 192 8.23 -12.93 -6.57
N ALA A 193 7.09 -12.37 -6.20
CA ALA A 193 6.33 -12.75 -5.02
C ALA A 193 5.13 -13.66 -5.30
N SER A 194 4.88 -14.02 -6.58
CA SER A 194 3.71 -14.85 -6.95
C SER A 194 3.70 -16.23 -6.29
N LEU A 195 4.85 -16.76 -5.87
CA LEU A 195 4.92 -18.02 -5.16
C LEU A 195 4.01 -18.03 -3.91
N LEU A 196 4.06 -16.97 -3.12
CA LEU A 196 3.32 -16.85 -1.85
C LEU A 196 1.97 -16.15 -2.03
N TYR A 197 1.93 -15.10 -2.86
CA TYR A 197 0.79 -14.20 -2.96
C TYR A 197 -0.08 -14.43 -4.20
N GLY A 198 0.29 -15.40 -5.06
CA GLY A 198 -0.47 -15.78 -6.25
C GLY A 198 -0.32 -14.82 -7.43
N SER A 199 -1.30 -14.87 -8.34
CA SER A 199 -1.40 -13.99 -9.51
C SER A 199 -1.35 -12.51 -9.11
N ASP A 200 -0.84 -11.65 -10.01
CA ASP A 200 -0.77 -10.19 -9.89
C ASP A 200 0.37 -9.66 -8.97
N ALA A 201 1.20 -10.54 -8.41
CA ALA A 201 2.40 -10.19 -7.63
C ALA A 201 3.70 -10.27 -8.46
N LEU A 202 3.68 -9.76 -9.72
CA LEU A 202 4.84 -9.80 -10.61
C LEU A 202 5.94 -8.81 -10.20
N ALA A 203 5.54 -7.58 -9.87
CA ALA A 203 6.47 -6.53 -9.47
C ALA A 203 6.81 -6.61 -7.98
N GLY A 204 5.89 -7.15 -7.21
CA GLY A 204 5.97 -7.26 -5.77
C GLY A 204 4.63 -7.10 -5.08
N VAL A 205 4.68 -6.94 -3.76
CA VAL A 205 3.50 -6.87 -2.90
C VAL A 205 3.64 -5.73 -1.90
N VAL A 206 2.55 -5.01 -1.68
CA VAL A 206 2.36 -4.15 -0.52
C VAL A 206 1.47 -4.92 0.45
N ASP A 207 2.08 -5.51 1.46
CA ASP A 207 1.38 -6.32 2.46
C ASP A 207 1.16 -5.50 3.74
N ILE A 208 -0.10 -5.39 4.13
CA ILE A 208 -0.57 -4.70 5.33
C ILE A 208 -1.06 -5.78 6.30
N PRO A 209 -0.18 -6.31 7.16
CA PRO A 209 -0.57 -7.36 8.10
C PRO A 209 -1.58 -6.85 9.12
N ALA A 210 -2.29 -7.77 9.74
CA ALA A 210 -3.16 -7.46 10.87
C ALA A 210 -2.37 -6.73 11.96
N PRO A 211 -2.99 -5.75 12.63
CA PRO A 211 -2.36 -5.06 13.75
C PRO A 211 -1.98 -6.02 14.87
N ALA A 212 -0.94 -5.70 15.60
CA ALA A 212 -0.47 -6.55 16.69
C ALA A 212 -1.52 -6.69 17.81
N MET A 213 -1.68 -7.88 18.36
CA MET A 213 -2.65 -8.15 19.44
C MET A 213 -2.36 -7.28 20.67
N PRO A 214 -3.36 -6.60 21.26
CA PRO A 214 -3.16 -5.80 22.46
C PRO A 214 -2.68 -6.64 23.66
N GLY A 215 -1.89 -6.02 24.53
CA GLY A 215 -1.46 -6.64 25.77
C GLY A 215 -2.63 -7.06 26.67
N PRO A 216 -2.48 -8.08 27.52
CA PRO A 216 -3.52 -8.48 28.46
C PRO A 216 -3.94 -7.33 29.36
N HIS A 217 -5.26 -7.21 29.62
CA HIS A 217 -5.88 -6.18 30.48
C HIS A 217 -5.48 -4.74 30.09
N SER A 218 -5.30 -4.49 28.78
CA SER A 218 -4.95 -3.17 28.26
C SER A 218 -6.16 -2.49 27.64
N PHE A 219 -6.16 -1.16 27.70
CA PHE A 219 -7.00 -0.27 26.91
C PHE A 219 -6.16 0.92 26.48
N SER A 220 -6.25 1.30 25.23
CA SER A 220 -5.57 2.48 24.71
C SER A 220 -6.32 3.02 23.49
N GLY A 221 -6.02 4.24 23.12
CA GLY A 221 -6.60 4.82 21.92
C GLY A 221 -5.84 6.05 21.47
N SER A 222 -6.30 6.65 20.39
CA SER A 222 -5.76 7.91 19.88
C SER A 222 -6.78 8.69 19.08
N VAL A 223 -6.68 10.01 19.13
CA VAL A 223 -7.36 10.92 18.22
C VAL A 223 -6.28 11.63 17.40
N ASN A 224 -6.39 11.52 16.08
CA ASN A 224 -5.50 12.20 15.14
C ASN A 224 -6.28 13.33 14.48
N LEU A 225 -5.71 14.53 14.48
CA LEU A 225 -6.23 15.71 13.80
C LEU A 225 -5.26 16.11 12.70
N LEU A 226 -5.78 16.45 11.52
CA LEU A 226 -4.99 16.86 10.36
C LEU A 226 -5.59 18.12 9.74
N GLY A 227 -4.73 19.07 9.40
CA GLY A 227 -5.07 20.25 8.62
C GLY A 227 -4.00 20.55 7.58
N GLU A 228 -4.42 20.94 6.36
CA GLU A 228 -3.53 21.31 5.25
C GLU A 228 -3.97 22.61 4.58
N THR A 229 -3.01 23.37 4.05
CA THR A 229 -3.28 24.68 3.45
C THR A 229 -3.44 24.65 1.94
N ASN A 230 -2.87 23.67 1.25
CA ASN A 230 -2.92 23.62 -0.22
C ASN A 230 -4.35 23.38 -0.71
N ASN A 231 -5.01 22.38 -0.14
CA ASN A 231 -6.38 21.98 -0.46
C ASN A 231 -7.35 22.21 0.71
N ASN A 232 -6.98 23.01 1.71
CA ASN A 232 -7.77 23.26 2.91
C ASN A 232 -8.33 21.97 3.56
N LEU A 233 -7.55 20.89 3.55
CA LEU A 233 -7.96 19.61 4.12
C LEU A 233 -8.15 19.73 5.63
N LEU A 234 -9.23 19.15 6.11
CA LEU A 234 -9.49 18.91 7.53
C LEU A 234 -9.78 17.42 7.71
N GLY A 235 -9.09 16.81 8.66
CA GLY A 235 -9.23 15.38 8.93
C GLY A 235 -9.24 15.09 10.43
N ILE A 236 -10.03 14.09 10.80
CA ILE A 236 -10.07 13.51 12.14
C ILE A 236 -10.12 12.00 12.04
N SER A 237 -9.29 11.32 12.85
CA SER A 237 -9.36 9.87 13.00
C SER A 237 -9.28 9.52 14.48
N ALA A 238 -10.25 8.79 14.99
CA ALA A 238 -10.31 8.35 16.37
C ALA A 238 -10.35 6.83 16.43
N GLY A 239 -9.47 6.23 17.23
CA GLY A 239 -9.40 4.78 17.36
C GLY A 239 -9.14 4.35 18.80
N VAL A 240 -9.66 3.17 19.14
CA VAL A 240 -9.46 2.51 20.44
C VAL A 240 -9.10 1.05 20.23
N THR A 241 -8.34 0.51 21.13
CA THR A 241 -8.00 -0.91 21.20
C THR A 241 -7.99 -1.36 22.65
N GLY A 242 -8.39 -2.60 22.89
CA GLY A 242 -8.39 -3.14 24.25
C GLY A 242 -8.45 -4.65 24.28
N ARG A 243 -7.97 -5.23 25.39
CA ARG A 243 -8.00 -6.66 25.63
C ARG A 243 -8.40 -6.97 27.07
N LYS A 244 -9.32 -7.89 27.24
CA LYS A 244 -9.66 -8.49 28.52
C LYS A 244 -9.48 -10.00 28.42
N GLU A 245 -8.48 -10.54 29.15
CA GLU A 245 -8.13 -11.96 29.12
C GLU A 245 -7.89 -12.49 27.69
N LYS A 246 -8.79 -13.34 27.20
CA LYS A 246 -8.71 -14.01 25.89
C LYS A 246 -9.35 -13.20 24.76
N TRP A 247 -10.17 -12.21 25.06
CA TRP A 247 -10.89 -11.41 24.08
C TRP A 247 -10.25 -10.03 23.91
N TYR A 248 -10.13 -9.59 22.66
CA TYR A 248 -9.64 -8.25 22.33
C TYR A 248 -10.47 -7.64 21.21
N TYR A 249 -10.40 -6.33 21.13
CA TYR A 249 -11.17 -5.56 20.16
C TYR A 249 -10.42 -4.32 19.73
N ARG A 250 -10.79 -3.81 18.56
CA ARG A 250 -10.32 -2.53 18.00
C ARG A 250 -11.50 -1.85 17.35
N GLY A 251 -11.43 -0.53 17.24
CA GLY A 251 -12.36 0.25 16.46
C GLY A 251 -11.73 1.55 16.06
N ARG A 252 -11.99 2.01 14.83
CA ARG A 252 -11.52 3.29 14.31
C ARG A 252 -12.57 3.93 13.41
N LEU A 253 -12.70 5.24 13.53
CA LEU A 253 -13.49 6.08 12.65
C LEU A 253 -12.58 7.18 12.11
N THR A 254 -12.62 7.39 10.79
CA THR A 254 -11.85 8.42 10.11
C THR A 254 -12.75 9.22 9.21
N PHE A 255 -12.64 10.54 9.28
CA PHE A 255 -13.32 11.46 8.37
C PHE A 255 -12.31 12.48 7.84
N ARG A 256 -12.34 12.74 6.52
CA ARG A 256 -11.53 13.74 5.84
C ARG A 256 -12.39 14.47 4.83
N ASP A 257 -12.22 15.78 4.77
CA ASP A 257 -12.84 16.68 3.81
C ASP A 257 -11.80 17.63 3.26
N TYR A 258 -11.72 17.78 1.95
CA TYR A 258 -10.74 18.64 1.30
C TYR A 258 -11.32 19.37 0.09
N ALA A 259 -10.83 20.58 -0.10
CA ALA A 259 -11.17 21.44 -1.22
C ALA A 259 -10.28 21.16 -2.44
N ASP A 260 -10.55 21.86 -3.53
CA ASP A 260 -9.69 21.90 -4.70
C ASP A 260 -8.24 22.25 -4.32
N TYR A 261 -7.28 21.52 -4.82
CA TYR A 261 -5.89 21.77 -4.52
C TYR A 261 -5.25 22.80 -5.45
N LYS A 262 -4.20 23.47 -4.94
CA LYS A 262 -3.47 24.50 -5.68
C LYS A 262 -2.26 23.92 -6.38
N VAL A 263 -2.07 24.35 -7.64
CA VAL A 263 -0.86 24.08 -8.43
C VAL A 263 -0.03 25.37 -8.59
N PRO A 264 1.30 25.30 -8.81
CA PRO A 264 2.14 26.47 -8.99
C PRO A 264 2.05 27.02 -10.42
N ALA A 265 0.83 27.28 -10.87
CA ALA A 265 0.53 27.81 -12.19
C ALA A 265 -0.77 28.63 -12.15
N ASP A 266 -0.82 29.71 -12.92
CA ASP A 266 -2.02 30.54 -13.04
C ASP A 266 -2.91 30.06 -14.20
N ARG A 267 -2.37 29.23 -15.09
CA ARG A 267 -3.06 28.66 -16.25
C ARG A 267 -2.46 27.33 -16.69
N ILE A 268 -3.29 26.50 -17.28
CA ILE A 268 -2.92 25.24 -17.95
C ILE A 268 -3.10 25.46 -19.46
N ASN A 269 -2.11 25.07 -20.26
CA ASN A 269 -2.22 25.03 -21.72
C ASN A 269 -2.10 23.57 -22.16
N PHE A 270 -3.18 23.03 -22.68
CA PHE A 270 -3.24 21.67 -23.22
C PHE A 270 -3.70 21.74 -24.67
N GLU A 271 -2.86 21.31 -25.60
CA GLU A 271 -3.14 21.28 -27.05
C GLU A 271 -3.69 22.61 -27.62
N GLY A 272 -3.21 23.73 -27.08
CA GLY A 272 -3.66 25.07 -27.47
C GLY A 272 -4.89 25.61 -26.73
N TYR A 273 -5.56 24.78 -25.93
CA TYR A 273 -6.62 25.24 -25.03
C TYR A 273 -6.00 25.78 -23.74
N ILE A 274 -6.37 27.01 -23.40
CA ILE A 274 -5.88 27.70 -22.21
C ILE A 274 -6.96 27.70 -21.14
N PHE A 275 -6.67 27.05 -20.01
CA PHE A 275 -7.52 27.05 -18.82
C PHE A 275 -6.93 28.00 -17.79
N GLU A 276 -7.59 29.13 -17.53
CA GLU A 276 -7.23 30.03 -16.46
C GLU A 276 -7.65 29.44 -15.11
N LEU A 277 -6.74 29.42 -14.14
CA LEU A 277 -6.98 28.85 -12.82
C LEU A 277 -7.30 29.97 -11.82
N HIS A 278 -8.52 29.94 -11.26
CA HIS A 278 -8.89 30.88 -10.22
C HIS A 278 -8.08 30.64 -8.95
N LYS A 279 -7.28 31.62 -8.52
CA LYS A 279 -6.38 31.52 -7.35
C LYS A 279 -5.50 30.28 -7.37
N ARG A 280 -5.12 29.80 -8.57
CA ARG A 280 -4.31 28.58 -8.80
C ARG A 280 -4.98 27.27 -8.39
N HIS A 281 -6.27 27.25 -8.07
CA HIS A 281 -6.98 26.01 -7.79
C HIS A 281 -7.22 25.21 -9.05
N LEU A 282 -6.93 23.91 -8.96
CA LEU A 282 -7.29 22.94 -9.96
C LEU A 282 -8.74 22.52 -9.69
N ARG A 283 -9.62 22.97 -10.53
CA ARG A 283 -11.07 22.85 -10.39
C ARG A 283 -11.55 21.44 -10.26
N ASN A 284 -12.60 21.24 -9.43
CA ASN A 284 -13.29 19.98 -9.25
C ASN A 284 -12.33 18.85 -8.82
N THR A 285 -11.40 19.16 -7.92
CA THR A 285 -10.50 18.17 -7.30
C THR A 285 -10.76 18.03 -5.81
N ALA A 286 -11.84 18.63 -5.33
CA ALA A 286 -12.35 18.46 -3.98
C ALA A 286 -12.85 17.03 -3.74
N GLY A 287 -12.91 16.63 -2.48
CA GLY A 287 -13.43 15.32 -2.12
C GLY A 287 -13.57 15.10 -0.63
N GLU A 288 -14.19 13.98 -0.28
CA GLU A 288 -14.43 13.55 1.09
C GLU A 288 -14.19 12.06 1.26
N GLU A 289 -13.82 11.67 2.48
CA GLU A 289 -13.64 10.28 2.88
C GLU A 289 -14.29 10.04 4.25
N ALA A 290 -14.98 8.92 4.39
CA ALA A 290 -15.57 8.47 5.64
C ALA A 290 -15.31 6.97 5.82
N ASN A 291 -14.44 6.63 6.77
CA ASN A 291 -13.98 5.26 6.97
C ASN A 291 -14.34 4.77 8.36
N ALA A 292 -14.69 3.51 8.46
CA ALA A 292 -14.97 2.83 9.72
C ALA A 292 -14.34 1.45 9.70
N SER A 293 -13.66 1.08 10.78
CA SER A 293 -13.15 -0.26 11.01
C SER A 293 -13.49 -0.74 12.43
N PHE A 294 -13.68 -2.05 12.55
CA PHE A 294 -13.89 -2.72 13.83
C PHE A 294 -13.33 -4.14 13.74
N SER A 295 -12.72 -4.64 14.81
CA SER A 295 -12.37 -6.05 14.92
C SER A 295 -12.66 -6.62 16.30
N VAL A 296 -12.88 -7.94 16.32
CA VAL A 296 -12.98 -8.75 17.51
C VAL A 296 -12.08 -9.96 17.34
N GLY A 297 -11.22 -10.19 18.32
CA GLY A 297 -10.33 -11.32 18.35
C GLY A 297 -10.45 -12.15 19.62
N TYR A 298 -10.12 -13.42 19.49
CA TYR A 298 -10.00 -14.40 20.57
C TYR A 298 -8.64 -15.08 20.50
N THR A 299 -8.01 -15.25 21.65
CA THR A 299 -6.73 -15.98 21.74
C THR A 299 -6.75 -16.95 22.91
N SER A 300 -6.12 -18.10 22.69
CA SER A 300 -5.83 -19.12 23.69
C SER A 300 -4.41 -19.66 23.43
N ASP A 301 -4.01 -20.71 24.14
CA ASP A 301 -2.67 -21.28 24.01
C ASP A 301 -2.36 -21.75 22.58
N ASN A 302 -3.36 -22.29 21.87
CA ASN A 302 -3.17 -22.93 20.58
C ASN A 302 -3.94 -22.26 19.42
N ILE A 303 -4.83 -21.31 19.71
CA ILE A 303 -5.70 -20.70 18.70
C ILE A 303 -5.72 -19.19 18.88
N THR A 304 -5.49 -18.47 17.80
CA THR A 304 -5.77 -17.04 17.70
C THR A 304 -6.67 -16.82 16.48
N SER A 305 -7.80 -16.15 16.69
CA SER A 305 -8.73 -15.83 15.61
C SER A 305 -9.21 -14.39 15.75
N GLU A 306 -9.14 -13.61 14.67
CA GLU A 306 -9.62 -12.23 14.66
C GLU A 306 -10.47 -11.99 13.42
N THR A 307 -11.63 -11.41 13.62
CA THR A 307 -12.55 -11.00 12.54
C THR A 307 -12.56 -9.48 12.43
N PHE A 308 -12.28 -8.98 11.24
CA PHE A 308 -12.22 -7.57 10.89
C PHE A 308 -13.42 -7.19 10.03
N PHE A 309 -14.01 -6.04 10.32
CA PHE A 309 -15.01 -5.36 9.52
C PHE A 309 -14.46 -4.00 9.14
N SER A 310 -14.50 -3.64 7.88
CA SER A 310 -14.11 -2.32 7.43
C SER A 310 -15.01 -1.82 6.31
N ASN A 311 -15.24 -0.51 6.30
CA ASN A 311 -15.91 0.19 5.23
C ASN A 311 -15.15 1.47 4.93
N VAL A 312 -14.76 1.65 3.68
CA VAL A 312 -14.11 2.85 3.17
C VAL A 312 -15.04 3.49 2.16
N TYR A 313 -15.48 4.71 2.44
CA TYR A 313 -16.22 5.55 1.52
C TYR A 313 -15.35 6.72 1.08
N ALA A 314 -15.34 7.00 -0.23
CA ALA A 314 -14.71 8.19 -0.78
C ALA A 314 -15.53 8.73 -1.95
N LYS A 315 -15.64 10.06 -2.02
CA LYS A 315 -16.15 10.79 -3.18
C LYS A 315 -15.11 11.79 -3.63
N ASN A 316 -14.75 11.76 -4.91
CA ASN A 316 -13.67 12.59 -5.45
C ASN A 316 -14.09 13.15 -6.81
N GLY A 317 -13.91 14.46 -6.98
CA GLY A 317 -14.00 15.12 -8.25
C GLY A 317 -12.73 14.94 -9.08
N PHE A 318 -12.84 15.16 -10.37
CA PHE A 318 -11.74 15.22 -11.32
C PHE A 318 -11.66 16.59 -11.95
N PHE A 319 -10.45 17.03 -12.23
CA PHE A 319 -10.27 18.26 -13.00
C PHE A 319 -11.09 18.17 -14.28
N ALA A 320 -11.95 19.17 -14.50
CA ALA A 320 -13.00 19.18 -15.52
C ALA A 320 -12.50 18.91 -16.95
N ASN A 321 -11.22 19.09 -17.20
CA ASN A 321 -10.57 18.77 -18.44
C ASN A 321 -10.55 17.26 -18.75
N ALA A 322 -10.78 16.39 -17.78
CA ALA A 322 -10.84 14.94 -18.01
C ALA A 322 -12.03 14.50 -18.88
N HIS A 323 -13.02 15.35 -19.05
CA HIS A 323 -14.19 15.09 -19.92
C HIS A 323 -14.09 15.70 -21.30
N GLY A 324 -12.90 15.97 -21.76
CA GLY A 324 -12.74 16.59 -23.03
C GLY A 324 -13.14 18.06 -23.06
N LEU A 325 -13.04 18.57 -24.23
CA LEU A 325 -13.34 19.94 -24.59
C LEU A 325 -14.83 20.32 -24.42
N GLU A 326 -15.66 19.36 -24.04
CA GLU A 326 -17.10 19.54 -23.88
C GLU A 326 -17.51 20.13 -22.54
N VAL A 327 -16.70 19.94 -21.49
CA VAL A 327 -16.95 20.58 -20.20
C VAL A 327 -16.57 22.05 -20.30
N ARG A 328 -17.56 22.89 -20.48
CA ARG A 328 -17.37 24.32 -20.44
C ARG A 328 -16.99 24.75 -19.04
N SER A 329 -15.79 25.25 -18.90
CA SER A 329 -15.29 25.74 -17.62
C SER A 329 -16.15 26.85 -17.01
N SER A 330 -17.02 27.49 -17.83
CA SER A 330 -18.02 28.48 -17.39
C SER A 330 -19.25 27.87 -16.70
N GLU A 331 -19.45 26.54 -16.77
CA GLU A 331 -20.57 25.86 -16.12
C GLU A 331 -20.21 25.33 -14.73
N ILE A 332 -18.92 25.32 -14.41
CA ILE A 332 -18.45 24.99 -13.06
C ILE A 332 -18.57 26.23 -12.17
N ASP A 333 -19.49 26.16 -11.22
CA ASP A 333 -19.75 27.27 -10.29
C ASP A 333 -18.69 27.33 -9.18
N TYR A 334 -17.71 28.22 -9.39
CA TYR A 334 -16.66 28.43 -8.41
C TYR A 334 -17.03 29.27 -7.22
N ASP A 335 -18.07 30.06 -7.39
CA ASP A 335 -18.42 31.09 -6.45
C ASP A 335 -19.14 30.53 -5.21
N ARG A 336 -19.59 29.26 -5.29
CA ARG A 336 -20.20 28.60 -4.14
C ARG A 336 -19.16 28.19 -3.11
N SER A 337 -18.25 27.30 -3.48
CA SER A 337 -17.21 26.79 -2.58
C SER A 337 -16.13 26.03 -3.35
N ALA A 338 -14.86 26.17 -2.97
CA ALA A 338 -13.81 25.28 -3.47
C ALA A 338 -13.94 23.83 -2.95
N ARG A 339 -14.96 23.51 -2.14
CA ARG A 339 -15.26 22.18 -1.63
C ARG A 339 -16.37 21.47 -2.39
N ASP A 340 -16.97 22.14 -3.37
CA ASP A 340 -17.99 21.54 -4.20
C ASP A 340 -17.37 20.43 -5.07
N THR A 341 -18.06 19.32 -5.18
CA THR A 341 -17.71 18.24 -6.10
C THR A 341 -18.76 18.20 -7.19
N ASP A 342 -18.40 18.79 -8.32
CA ASP A 342 -19.21 18.83 -9.54
C ASP A 342 -18.90 17.64 -10.46
N LEU A 343 -19.49 17.61 -11.63
CA LEU A 343 -19.17 16.62 -12.67
C LEU A 343 -17.86 16.99 -13.40
N PRO A 344 -17.02 16.03 -13.73
CA PRO A 344 -17.12 14.60 -13.40
C PRO A 344 -16.64 14.29 -11.97
N PHE A 345 -17.26 13.30 -11.37
CA PHE A 345 -16.76 12.75 -10.09
C PHE A 345 -16.95 11.23 -10.04
N HIS A 346 -16.28 10.58 -9.16
CA HIS A 346 -16.61 9.22 -8.76
C HIS A 346 -16.81 9.10 -7.26
N GLN A 347 -17.61 8.11 -6.88
CA GLN A 347 -17.75 7.68 -5.51
C GLN A 347 -17.56 6.18 -5.40
N VAL A 348 -17.01 5.76 -4.29
CA VAL A 348 -16.74 4.35 -4.01
C VAL A 348 -17.11 4.02 -2.57
N ASN A 349 -17.69 2.86 -2.39
CA ASN A 349 -17.94 2.27 -1.08
C ASN A 349 -17.37 0.85 -1.08
N HIS A 350 -16.34 0.61 -0.28
CA HIS A 350 -15.66 -0.67 -0.20
C HIS A 350 -15.85 -1.28 1.19
N PHE A 351 -16.76 -2.24 1.27
CA PHE A 351 -17.04 -3.01 2.48
C PHE A 351 -16.26 -4.32 2.48
N LYS A 352 -15.65 -4.67 3.63
CA LYS A 352 -14.89 -5.91 3.81
C LYS A 352 -15.22 -6.58 5.14
N ILE A 353 -15.28 -7.92 5.10
CA ILE A 353 -15.22 -8.79 6.27
C ILE A 353 -14.08 -9.76 6.03
N THR A 354 -13.10 -9.81 6.93
CA THR A 354 -12.02 -10.78 6.86
C THR A 354 -11.86 -11.48 8.22
N ASN A 355 -11.54 -12.76 8.20
CA ASN A 355 -11.17 -13.50 9.39
C ASN A 355 -9.82 -14.14 9.19
N ASN A 356 -8.99 -14.04 10.21
CA ASN A 356 -7.70 -14.70 10.27
C ASN A 356 -7.67 -15.62 11.47
N THR A 357 -7.41 -16.88 11.24
CA THR A 357 -7.31 -17.90 12.28
C THR A 357 -5.99 -18.65 12.15
N THR A 358 -5.19 -18.61 13.21
CA THR A 358 -3.96 -19.38 13.35
C THR A 358 -4.16 -20.44 14.44
N ILE A 359 -3.83 -21.69 14.10
CA ILE A 359 -3.91 -22.85 15.00
C ILE A 359 -2.50 -23.48 15.08
N THR A 360 -1.97 -23.59 16.30
CA THR A 360 -0.67 -24.23 16.54
C THR A 360 -0.87 -25.60 17.15
N ILE A 361 -0.34 -26.64 16.53
CA ILE A 361 -0.41 -28.03 16.98
C ILE A 361 0.98 -28.63 16.86
N ASP A 362 1.66 -28.84 17.97
CA ASP A 362 3.05 -29.30 18.01
C ASP A 362 3.96 -28.40 17.14
N ASP A 363 4.63 -28.97 16.14
CA ASP A 363 5.50 -28.26 15.20
C ASP A 363 4.77 -27.73 13.95
N HIS A 364 3.44 -27.82 13.91
CA HIS A 364 2.58 -27.32 12.85
C HIS A 364 1.93 -25.99 13.21
N THR A 365 1.89 -25.10 12.24
CA THR A 365 1.11 -23.86 12.31
C THR A 365 0.18 -23.79 11.10
N LEU A 366 -1.11 -23.93 11.37
CA LEU A 366 -2.17 -23.85 10.36
C LEU A 366 -2.75 -22.44 10.36
N ASP A 367 -2.65 -21.75 9.24
CA ASP A 367 -3.24 -20.44 8.98
C ASP A 367 -4.44 -20.56 8.04
N ILE A 368 -5.56 -19.97 8.41
CA ILE A 368 -6.80 -19.94 7.61
C ILE A 368 -7.29 -18.51 7.54
N ASP A 369 -7.34 -17.96 6.33
CA ASP A 369 -7.86 -16.62 6.06
C ASP A 369 -9.12 -16.71 5.20
N LEU A 370 -10.19 -16.10 5.69
CA LEU A 370 -11.46 -15.97 4.98
C LEU A 370 -11.71 -14.51 4.66
N GLY A 371 -12.17 -14.20 3.45
CA GLY A 371 -12.47 -12.85 3.04
C GLY A 371 -13.76 -12.72 2.24
N PHE A 372 -14.53 -11.70 2.55
CA PHE A 372 -15.61 -11.19 1.72
C PHE A 372 -15.38 -9.71 1.49
N GLN A 373 -15.46 -9.26 0.25
CA GLN A 373 -15.35 -7.86 -0.14
C GLN A 373 -16.50 -7.50 -1.07
N ASN A 374 -17.04 -6.30 -0.91
CA ASN A 374 -18.00 -5.72 -1.83
C ASN A 374 -17.54 -4.30 -2.17
N ASN A 375 -17.02 -4.12 -3.37
CA ASN A 375 -16.63 -2.83 -3.91
C ASN A 375 -17.74 -2.33 -4.81
N TRP A 376 -18.37 -1.23 -4.42
CA TRP A 376 -19.37 -0.53 -5.21
C TRP A 376 -18.82 0.83 -5.60
N ARG A 377 -18.69 1.04 -6.92
CA ARG A 377 -18.18 2.27 -7.51
C ARG A 377 -19.17 2.83 -8.52
N GLU A 378 -19.39 4.11 -8.45
CA GLU A 378 -20.11 4.89 -9.45
C GLU A 378 -19.21 5.98 -10.01
N GLU A 379 -19.30 6.20 -11.33
CA GLU A 379 -18.63 7.24 -12.07
C GLU A 379 -19.68 8.11 -12.72
N HIS A 380 -19.63 9.40 -12.42
CA HIS A 380 -20.63 10.37 -12.84
C HIS A 380 -20.02 11.37 -13.80
N SER A 381 -20.74 11.66 -14.88
CA SER A 381 -20.33 12.55 -15.95
C SER A 381 -21.51 13.37 -16.44
N GLU A 382 -21.22 14.45 -17.20
CA GLU A 382 -22.27 15.24 -17.84
C GLU A 382 -23.12 14.34 -18.78
N PRO A 383 -24.47 14.34 -18.62
CA PRO A 383 -25.34 13.55 -19.48
C PRO A 383 -25.53 14.23 -20.83
N VAL A 384 -24.52 14.13 -21.68
CA VAL A 384 -24.53 14.71 -23.04
C VAL A 384 -24.58 13.59 -24.09
N PRO A 385 -25.22 13.83 -25.24
CA PRO A 385 -25.22 12.85 -26.34
C PRO A 385 -23.83 12.75 -26.95
N HIS A 386 -23.44 11.53 -27.34
CA HIS A 386 -22.19 11.23 -28.02
C HIS A 386 -22.47 10.38 -29.26
N GLY A 387 -22.02 10.81 -30.41
CA GLY A 387 -22.26 10.08 -31.66
C GLY A 387 -23.74 9.76 -31.90
N HIS A 388 -24.07 8.47 -31.94
CA HIS A 388 -25.46 7.99 -32.07
C HIS A 388 -26.20 7.86 -30.74
N MET A 389 -25.51 7.98 -29.63
CA MET A 389 -26.09 7.85 -28.28
C MET A 389 -27.03 9.04 -28.00
N PRO A 390 -28.31 8.82 -27.67
CA PRO A 390 -29.20 9.89 -27.24
C PRO A 390 -28.74 10.43 -25.86
N LYS A 391 -29.22 11.64 -25.55
CA LYS A 391 -28.91 12.24 -24.24
C LYS A 391 -29.36 11.30 -23.12
N PRO A 392 -28.46 10.91 -22.19
CA PRO A 392 -28.80 10.12 -21.01
C PRO A 392 -29.74 10.87 -20.05
N ASP A 393 -30.53 10.13 -19.25
CA ASP A 393 -31.48 10.70 -18.31
C ASP A 393 -30.82 11.22 -17.02
N ASP A 394 -29.69 10.64 -16.63
CA ASP A 394 -28.96 10.99 -15.40
C ASP A 394 -27.44 11.07 -15.63
N SER A 395 -26.71 11.50 -14.61
CA SER A 395 -25.25 11.66 -14.65
C SER A 395 -24.46 10.38 -14.39
N ARG A 396 -25.11 9.27 -14.03
CA ARG A 396 -24.40 8.01 -13.73
C ARG A 396 -23.93 7.34 -15.01
N GLU A 397 -22.69 7.67 -15.41
CA GLU A 397 -22.07 7.10 -16.59
C GLU A 397 -21.82 5.61 -16.41
N ARG A 398 -21.17 5.20 -15.32
CA ARG A 398 -20.83 3.80 -15.05
C ARG A 398 -21.08 3.44 -13.61
N GLU A 399 -21.51 2.22 -13.40
CA GLU A 399 -21.58 1.58 -12.08
C GLU A 399 -20.91 0.22 -12.16
N PHE A 400 -20.04 -0.06 -11.18
CA PHE A 400 -19.40 -1.36 -11.00
C PHE A 400 -19.65 -1.86 -9.59
N ARG A 401 -20.14 -3.08 -9.48
CA ARG A 401 -20.32 -3.75 -8.21
C ARG A 401 -19.62 -5.09 -8.24
N LYS A 402 -18.45 -5.15 -7.57
CA LYS A 402 -17.62 -6.35 -7.50
C LYS A 402 -17.71 -6.98 -6.11
N GLN A 403 -18.15 -8.23 -6.07
CA GLN A 403 -18.11 -9.07 -4.87
C GLN A 403 -16.96 -10.06 -5.01
N THR A 404 -16.17 -10.21 -3.96
CA THR A 404 -15.03 -11.13 -3.95
C THR A 404 -15.10 -11.99 -2.69
N TYR A 405 -14.98 -13.29 -2.88
CA TYR A 405 -14.92 -14.31 -1.85
C TYR A 405 -13.56 -14.98 -1.90
N THR A 406 -12.84 -15.02 -0.78
CA THR A 406 -11.47 -15.55 -0.70
C THR A 406 -11.33 -16.55 0.43
N LEU A 407 -10.63 -17.65 0.16
CA LEU A 407 -10.16 -18.62 1.15
C LEU A 407 -8.66 -18.86 0.89
N ASN A 408 -7.84 -18.57 1.90
CA ASN A 408 -6.45 -18.99 1.96
C ASN A 408 -6.29 -19.96 3.12
N ALA A 409 -5.66 -21.11 2.89
CA ALA A 409 -5.32 -22.05 3.95
C ALA A 409 -3.92 -22.59 3.71
N GLY A 410 -3.10 -22.57 4.75
CA GLY A 410 -1.72 -23.03 4.69
C GLY A 410 -1.27 -23.68 5.98
N ASP A 411 -0.33 -24.61 5.87
CA ASP A 411 0.36 -25.24 6.98
C ASP A 411 1.86 -24.98 6.89
N THR A 412 2.44 -24.58 8.00
CA THR A 412 3.87 -24.44 8.19
C THR A 412 4.34 -25.48 9.19
N TYR A 413 5.28 -26.33 8.78
CA TYR A 413 5.86 -27.41 9.57
C TYR A 413 7.35 -27.23 9.76
N VAL A 414 7.78 -27.16 11.04
CA VAL A 414 9.20 -27.02 11.40
C VAL A 414 9.82 -28.39 11.64
N LEU A 415 10.77 -28.79 10.79
CA LEU A 415 11.47 -30.08 10.87
C LEU A 415 12.99 -29.86 10.96
N GLY A 416 13.51 -29.76 12.17
CA GLY A 416 14.92 -29.50 12.40
C GLY A 416 15.37 -28.16 11.84
N THR A 417 16.20 -28.17 10.79
CA THR A 417 16.66 -26.94 10.08
C THR A 417 15.79 -26.56 8.88
N HIS A 418 14.76 -27.34 8.59
CA HIS A 418 13.80 -27.08 7.52
C HIS A 418 12.54 -26.42 8.06
N THR A 419 12.02 -25.47 7.31
CA THR A 419 10.69 -24.89 7.50
C THR A 419 9.91 -25.15 6.22
N LEU A 420 9.09 -26.17 6.24
CA LEU A 420 8.25 -26.58 5.11
C LEU A 420 6.93 -25.84 5.20
N ALA A 421 6.46 -25.26 4.09
CA ALA A 421 5.12 -24.71 4.03
C ALA A 421 4.41 -25.08 2.74
N GLY A 422 3.11 -25.29 2.84
CA GLY A 422 2.25 -25.56 1.71
C GLY A 422 0.85 -25.03 1.96
N GLY A 423 0.12 -24.76 0.90
CA GLY A 423 -1.22 -24.20 1.06
C GLY A 423 -1.98 -24.10 -0.25
N ILE A 424 -3.23 -23.65 -0.08
CA ILE A 424 -4.18 -23.38 -1.17
C ILE A 424 -4.72 -21.97 -1.08
N ASN A 425 -5.02 -21.38 -2.22
CA ASN A 425 -5.73 -20.10 -2.33
C ASN A 425 -6.90 -20.29 -3.29
N LEU A 426 -8.08 -19.85 -2.88
CA LEU A 426 -9.27 -19.86 -3.72
C LEU A 426 -9.87 -18.46 -3.72
N GLU A 427 -10.24 -17.97 -4.90
CA GLU A 427 -10.91 -16.66 -5.05
C GLU A 427 -12.01 -16.76 -6.10
N LEU A 428 -13.18 -16.22 -5.77
CA LEU A 428 -14.30 -16.04 -6.67
C LEU A 428 -14.69 -14.56 -6.69
N GLN A 429 -14.75 -13.99 -7.88
CA GLN A 429 -15.18 -12.62 -8.13
C GLN A 429 -16.42 -12.61 -9.01
N GLU A 430 -17.40 -11.79 -8.64
CA GLU A 430 -18.57 -11.48 -9.46
C GLU A 430 -18.66 -9.96 -9.62
N ASN A 431 -18.60 -9.48 -10.85
CA ASN A 431 -18.72 -8.07 -11.18
C ASN A 431 -19.98 -7.84 -12.01
N SER A 432 -20.88 -6.97 -11.55
CA SER A 432 -21.99 -6.45 -12.29
C SER A 432 -21.72 -5.01 -12.73
N ILE A 433 -22.37 -4.59 -13.81
CA ILE A 433 -22.23 -3.26 -14.39
C ILE A 433 -23.59 -2.58 -14.53
N GLY A 434 -23.58 -1.25 -14.52
CA GLY A 434 -24.72 -0.39 -14.74
C GLY A 434 -24.28 0.99 -15.25
N GLY A 435 -25.23 1.91 -15.41
CA GLY A 435 -25.00 3.23 -16.01
C GLY A 435 -25.25 3.23 -17.51
N TRP A 436 -25.10 4.41 -18.13
CA TRP A 436 -25.35 4.58 -19.57
C TRP A 436 -24.10 4.35 -20.44
N GLY A 437 -22.89 4.42 -19.86
CA GLY A 437 -21.63 4.20 -20.56
C GLY A 437 -21.12 2.78 -20.39
N PHE A 438 -20.69 2.14 -21.48
CA PHE A 438 -20.05 0.83 -21.46
C PHE A 438 -18.54 0.96 -21.58
N LEU A 439 -17.80 0.17 -20.81
CA LEU A 439 -16.34 0.04 -20.93
C LEU A 439 -15.88 -1.40 -20.82
N ILE A 440 -16.35 -2.14 -19.81
CA ILE A 440 -16.06 -3.55 -19.59
C ILE A 440 -17.37 -4.31 -19.33
N PRO A 441 -17.48 -5.59 -19.73
CA PRO A 441 -18.66 -6.39 -19.43
C PRO A 441 -18.76 -6.79 -17.97
N ALA A 442 -19.95 -7.21 -17.57
CA ALA A 442 -20.11 -7.99 -16.37
C ALA A 442 -19.35 -9.33 -16.52
N TYR A 443 -18.73 -9.81 -15.43
CA TYR A 443 -17.92 -11.02 -15.46
C TYR A 443 -17.97 -11.81 -14.15
N THR A 444 -17.61 -13.09 -14.25
CA THR A 444 -17.26 -13.95 -13.12
C THR A 444 -15.82 -14.41 -13.33
N ARG A 445 -14.95 -14.24 -12.33
CA ARG A 445 -13.58 -14.75 -12.31
C ARG A 445 -13.42 -15.73 -11.15
N PHE A 446 -12.84 -16.89 -11.44
CA PHE A 446 -12.45 -17.86 -10.42
C PHE A 446 -10.96 -18.15 -10.54
N THR A 447 -10.24 -18.14 -9.42
CA THR A 447 -8.84 -18.58 -9.36
C THR A 447 -8.61 -19.57 -8.25
N ALA A 448 -7.75 -20.55 -8.51
CA ALA A 448 -7.33 -21.56 -7.55
C ALA A 448 -5.83 -21.77 -7.67
N GLY A 449 -5.12 -21.75 -6.54
CA GLY A 449 -3.68 -21.95 -6.48
C GLY A 449 -3.31 -22.97 -5.40
N ILE A 450 -2.28 -23.76 -5.68
CA ILE A 450 -1.64 -24.63 -4.70
C ILE A 450 -0.14 -24.39 -4.72
N PHE A 451 0.48 -24.27 -3.56
CA PHE A 451 1.91 -24.02 -3.44
C PHE A 451 2.57 -24.87 -2.35
N ALA A 452 3.86 -25.07 -2.52
CA ALA A 452 4.72 -25.64 -1.49
C ALA A 452 6.12 -25.02 -1.60
N TYR A 453 6.76 -24.80 -0.46
CA TYR A 453 8.14 -24.38 -0.42
C TYR A 453 8.87 -24.84 0.85
N ASP A 454 10.20 -24.81 0.81
CA ASP A 454 11.09 -25.12 1.91
C ASP A 454 12.07 -23.95 2.11
N GLN A 455 12.24 -23.56 3.35
CA GLN A 455 13.33 -22.70 3.82
C GLN A 455 14.26 -23.51 4.71
N PHE A 456 15.50 -23.64 4.29
CA PHE A 456 16.49 -24.50 4.90
C PHE A 456 17.71 -23.73 5.41
N GLU A 457 18.03 -23.83 6.71
CA GLU A 457 19.24 -23.29 7.26
C GLU A 457 20.39 -24.30 7.12
N VAL A 458 21.25 -24.10 6.09
CA VAL A 458 22.40 -25.00 5.81
C VAL A 458 23.42 -24.97 6.93
N ARG A 459 23.69 -23.81 7.46
CA ARG A 459 24.55 -23.51 8.62
C ARG A 459 24.15 -22.12 9.17
N PRO A 460 24.55 -21.79 10.41
CA PRO A 460 24.22 -20.49 10.99
C PRO A 460 24.49 -19.32 10.04
N GLY A 461 23.44 -18.57 9.70
CA GLY A 461 23.47 -17.43 8.80
C GLY A 461 23.43 -17.73 7.30
N LEU A 462 23.38 -18.98 6.86
CA LEU A 462 23.21 -19.34 5.45
C LEU A 462 21.87 -20.06 5.24
N HIS A 463 20.94 -19.38 4.59
CA HIS A 463 19.59 -19.88 4.34
C HIS A 463 19.38 -20.07 2.84
N LEU A 464 18.79 -21.20 2.47
CA LEU A 464 18.30 -21.49 1.14
C LEU A 464 16.78 -21.53 1.18
N GLN A 465 16.15 -21.13 0.09
CA GLN A 465 14.71 -21.23 -0.09
C GLN A 465 14.42 -21.70 -1.50
N ALA A 466 13.47 -22.61 -1.67
CA ALA A 466 12.95 -22.98 -2.96
C ALA A 466 11.47 -23.35 -2.86
N GLY A 467 10.70 -23.07 -3.90
CA GLY A 467 9.28 -23.40 -3.93
C GLY A 467 8.68 -23.39 -5.31
N LEU A 468 7.52 -24.02 -5.40
CA LEU A 468 6.71 -24.17 -6.60
C LEU A 468 5.25 -23.84 -6.29
N ARG A 469 4.56 -23.30 -7.27
CA ARG A 469 3.14 -23.02 -7.24
C ARG A 469 2.51 -23.30 -8.60
N TYR A 470 1.32 -23.88 -8.57
CA TYR A 470 0.45 -24.02 -9.74
C TYR A 470 -0.83 -23.23 -9.51
N ASP A 471 -1.25 -22.47 -10.51
CA ASP A 471 -2.49 -21.70 -10.49
C ASP A 471 -3.33 -22.00 -11.71
N TYR A 472 -4.63 -22.10 -11.47
CA TYR A 472 -5.68 -22.18 -12.48
C TYR A 472 -6.57 -20.94 -12.36
N GLY A 473 -6.99 -20.39 -13.50
CA GLY A 473 -7.91 -19.27 -13.57
C GLY A 473 -8.99 -19.46 -14.64
N MET A 474 -10.18 -18.99 -14.34
CA MET A 474 -11.30 -18.92 -15.27
C MET A 474 -11.85 -17.49 -15.31
N MET A 475 -12.06 -16.95 -16.51
CA MET A 475 -12.76 -15.69 -16.75
C MET A 475 -13.99 -15.97 -17.62
N LYS A 476 -15.17 -15.60 -17.11
CA LYS A 476 -16.43 -15.71 -17.86
C LYS A 476 -17.06 -14.34 -17.99
N THR A 477 -17.11 -13.83 -19.22
CA THR A 477 -17.77 -12.56 -19.57
C THR A 477 -19.24 -12.79 -19.91
N ARG A 478 -20.04 -11.73 -19.81
CA ARG A 478 -21.44 -11.73 -20.23
C ARG A 478 -21.58 -10.85 -21.47
N SER A 479 -22.50 -11.19 -22.37
CA SER A 479 -22.79 -10.35 -23.53
C SER A 479 -23.41 -9.02 -23.09
N TYR A 480 -23.06 -7.96 -23.82
CA TYR A 480 -23.64 -6.64 -23.63
C TYR A 480 -23.90 -6.01 -24.99
N TYR A 481 -25.06 -5.37 -25.13
CA TYR A 481 -25.48 -4.60 -26.29
C TYR A 481 -25.74 -3.17 -25.83
N ASP A 482 -25.40 -2.18 -26.67
CA ASP A 482 -25.72 -0.79 -26.39
C ASP A 482 -27.24 -0.65 -26.17
N TRP A 483 -27.63 0.25 -25.29
CA TRP A 483 -29.04 0.51 -24.99
C TRP A 483 -29.73 1.37 -26.02
N PHE A 484 -28.98 1.86 -27.02
CA PHE A 484 -29.48 2.68 -28.16
C PHE A 484 -29.04 2.03 -29.48
N PRO A 485 -29.81 2.24 -30.56
CA PRO A 485 -29.43 1.76 -31.87
C PRO A 485 -28.45 2.72 -32.56
N THR A 486 -27.50 2.15 -33.27
CA THR A 486 -26.53 2.86 -34.11
C THR A 486 -26.79 2.58 -35.57
N GLU A 487 -26.67 3.60 -36.44
CA GLU A 487 -26.77 3.42 -37.87
C GLU A 487 -25.47 2.80 -38.42
N VAL A 488 -25.59 1.58 -38.94
CA VAL A 488 -24.45 0.81 -39.50
C VAL A 488 -24.56 0.82 -41.00
N ASN A 489 -23.53 1.33 -41.69
CA ASN A 489 -23.42 1.31 -43.14
C ASN A 489 -22.74 -0.01 -43.58
N HIS A 490 -23.40 -0.74 -44.44
CA HIS A 490 -22.91 -2.00 -45.01
C HIS A 490 -22.11 -1.79 -46.30
N PRO A 491 -21.20 -2.71 -46.63
CA PRO A 491 -20.39 -2.62 -47.87
C PRO A 491 -21.21 -2.62 -49.16
N ASP A 492 -22.45 -3.10 -49.11
CA ASP A 492 -23.39 -3.11 -50.26
C ASP A 492 -24.13 -1.77 -50.46
N GLY A 493 -23.83 -0.76 -49.64
CA GLY A 493 -24.46 0.57 -49.71
C GLY A 493 -25.80 0.68 -48.98
N THR A 494 -26.24 -0.36 -48.27
CA THR A 494 -27.40 -0.29 -47.39
C THR A 494 -26.99 0.16 -45.98
N SER A 495 -27.94 0.74 -45.23
CA SER A 495 -27.76 1.00 -43.80
C SER A 495 -28.83 0.30 -42.98
N SER A 496 -28.46 -0.15 -41.82
CA SER A 496 -29.36 -0.74 -40.81
C SER A 496 -29.20 -0.05 -39.46
N SER A 497 -30.27 -0.03 -38.69
CA SER A 497 -30.24 0.49 -37.30
C SER A 497 -30.09 -0.69 -36.35
N GLU A 498 -28.93 -0.81 -35.69
CA GLU A 498 -28.56 -1.98 -34.90
C GLU A 498 -28.13 -1.60 -33.49
N TYR A 499 -28.50 -2.42 -32.50
CA TYR A 499 -27.92 -2.34 -31.16
C TYR A 499 -26.53 -3.00 -31.19
N LEU A 500 -25.47 -2.21 -31.12
CA LEU A 500 -24.10 -2.72 -31.24
C LEU A 500 -23.78 -3.65 -30.10
N GLN A 501 -23.27 -4.84 -30.42
CA GLN A 501 -22.74 -5.76 -29.43
C GLN A 501 -21.34 -5.34 -29.00
N ARG A 502 -21.20 -4.87 -27.76
CA ARG A 502 -19.92 -4.40 -27.18
C ARG A 502 -19.14 -5.53 -26.49
N ALA A 503 -19.81 -6.55 -26.02
CA ALA A 503 -19.16 -7.71 -25.43
C ALA A 503 -19.85 -9.01 -25.81
N VAL A 504 -19.06 -10.05 -25.94
CA VAL A 504 -19.50 -11.43 -26.22
C VAL A 504 -19.48 -12.24 -24.93
N ALA A 505 -20.43 -13.15 -24.76
CA ALA A 505 -20.38 -14.12 -23.68
C ALA A 505 -19.34 -15.19 -24.02
N GLU A 506 -18.26 -15.24 -23.24
CA GLU A 506 -17.14 -16.15 -23.44
C GLU A 506 -16.64 -16.70 -22.12
N THR A 507 -16.03 -17.87 -22.15
CA THR A 507 -15.36 -18.48 -21.00
C THR A 507 -13.94 -18.83 -21.38
N LEU A 508 -12.98 -18.17 -20.74
CA LEU A 508 -11.55 -18.35 -20.97
C LEU A 508 -10.91 -19.04 -19.77
N HIS A 509 -9.96 -19.92 -20.03
CA HIS A 509 -9.25 -20.70 -19.03
C HIS A 509 -7.75 -20.44 -19.13
N PHE A 510 -7.11 -20.29 -18.00
CA PHE A 510 -5.68 -19.99 -17.88
C PHE A 510 -5.06 -20.89 -16.82
N ASP A 511 -3.82 -21.28 -17.06
CA ASP A 511 -3.00 -21.96 -16.06
C ASP A 511 -1.55 -21.47 -16.12
N ASN A 512 -0.85 -21.54 -15.02
CA ASN A 512 0.56 -21.17 -14.95
C ASN A 512 1.27 -21.83 -13.77
N ILE A 513 2.59 -22.00 -13.92
CA ILE A 513 3.48 -22.46 -12.86
C ILE A 513 4.41 -21.29 -12.47
N SER A 514 4.46 -20.98 -11.20
CA SER A 514 5.44 -20.08 -10.59
C SER A 514 6.48 -20.88 -9.81
N ALA A 515 7.70 -20.38 -9.78
CA ALA A 515 8.79 -20.98 -9.03
C ALA A 515 9.71 -19.88 -8.48
N SER A 516 10.31 -20.12 -7.33
CA SER A 516 11.34 -19.26 -6.76
C SER A 516 12.41 -20.11 -6.09
N ALA A 517 13.67 -19.66 -6.23
CA ALA A 517 14.81 -20.21 -5.52
C ALA A 517 15.75 -19.08 -5.11
N GLY A 518 16.22 -19.10 -3.86
CA GLY A 518 17.05 -18.03 -3.36
C GLY A 518 17.99 -18.45 -2.24
N ILE A 519 18.97 -17.60 -2.01
CA ILE A 519 20.02 -17.74 -1.00
C ILE A 519 20.09 -16.43 -0.21
N SER A 520 20.12 -16.53 1.11
CA SER A 520 20.49 -15.43 2.00
C SER A 520 21.66 -15.84 2.86
N TYR A 521 22.70 -14.99 2.89
CA TYR A 521 23.89 -15.18 3.73
C TYR A 521 24.12 -13.98 4.65
N LEU A 522 24.02 -14.22 5.94
CA LEU A 522 24.24 -13.25 6.99
C LEU A 522 25.69 -13.38 7.51
N SER A 523 26.50 -12.35 7.27
CA SER A 523 27.88 -12.27 7.77
C SER A 523 28.03 -11.08 8.71
N GLY A 524 27.83 -11.31 10.00
CA GLY A 524 27.78 -10.24 11.00
C GLY A 524 26.67 -9.21 10.68
N LYS A 525 27.09 -7.98 10.40
CA LYS A 525 26.18 -6.86 10.06
C LYS A 525 25.86 -6.76 8.57
N THR A 526 26.44 -7.61 7.72
CA THR A 526 26.23 -7.61 6.27
C THR A 526 25.34 -8.78 5.85
N THR A 527 24.39 -8.52 5.00
CA THR A 527 23.49 -9.51 4.40
C THR A 527 23.69 -9.53 2.88
N TYR A 528 23.83 -10.72 2.32
CA TYR A 528 23.91 -10.96 0.87
C TYR A 528 22.72 -11.82 0.49
N LYS A 529 21.97 -11.41 -0.53
CA LYS A 529 20.84 -12.18 -1.05
C LYS A 529 20.92 -12.31 -2.55
N ILE A 530 20.51 -13.47 -3.04
CA ILE A 530 20.26 -13.73 -4.45
C ILE A 530 18.93 -14.47 -4.53
N ASN A 531 18.03 -14.00 -5.36
CA ASN A 531 16.75 -14.64 -5.61
C ASN A 531 16.46 -14.71 -7.11
N LEU A 532 16.08 -15.88 -7.58
CA LEU A 532 15.62 -16.14 -8.94
C LEU A 532 14.18 -16.62 -8.87
N GLY A 533 13.28 -16.01 -9.63
CA GLY A 533 11.88 -16.41 -9.62
C GLY A 533 11.18 -16.19 -10.95
N LYS A 534 10.18 -17.04 -11.19
CA LYS A 534 9.15 -16.88 -12.21
C LYS A 534 7.85 -16.48 -11.52
N SER A 535 7.30 -15.35 -11.90
CA SER A 535 5.98 -14.85 -11.49
C SER A 535 5.08 -14.71 -12.71
N PHE A 536 3.77 -14.61 -12.48
CA PHE A 536 2.79 -14.48 -13.56
C PHE A 536 1.58 -13.66 -13.13
N ARG A 537 0.77 -13.25 -14.11
CA ARG A 537 -0.59 -12.80 -13.88
C ARG A 537 -1.53 -13.23 -15.00
N ILE A 538 -2.77 -13.47 -14.63
CA ILE A 538 -3.85 -13.78 -15.56
C ILE A 538 -4.40 -12.48 -16.13
N PRO A 539 -4.72 -12.42 -17.46
CA PRO A 539 -5.35 -11.26 -18.04
C PRO A 539 -6.67 -10.90 -17.34
N LEU A 540 -6.96 -9.62 -17.24
CA LEU A 540 -8.15 -9.09 -16.58
C LEU A 540 -9.30 -8.86 -17.57
N ALA A 541 -10.52 -8.69 -17.06
CA ALA A 541 -11.71 -8.49 -17.89
C ALA A 541 -11.62 -7.28 -18.81
N ASN A 542 -10.99 -6.17 -18.39
CA ASN A 542 -10.75 -5.00 -19.23
C ASN A 542 -9.74 -5.30 -20.35
N GLU A 543 -8.72 -6.10 -20.08
CA GLU A 543 -7.71 -6.46 -21.06
C GLU A 543 -8.28 -7.40 -22.13
N LEU A 544 -9.19 -8.28 -21.72
CA LEU A 544 -9.80 -9.28 -22.59
C LEU A 544 -11.01 -8.76 -23.36
N ALA A 545 -11.81 -7.84 -22.78
CA ALA A 545 -13.15 -7.57 -23.30
C ALA A 545 -13.62 -6.10 -23.17
N SER A 546 -12.71 -5.12 -23.07
CA SER A 546 -13.09 -3.71 -23.22
C SER A 546 -13.54 -3.44 -24.65
N ASP A 547 -14.59 -2.63 -24.84
CA ASP A 547 -15.00 -2.08 -26.14
C ASP A 547 -15.82 -0.80 -25.94
N GLY A 548 -15.20 0.22 -25.33
CA GLY A 548 -15.92 1.43 -24.95
C GLY A 548 -15.05 2.66 -24.76
N VAL A 549 -15.72 3.79 -24.59
CA VAL A 549 -15.07 5.07 -24.35
C VAL A 549 -14.68 5.18 -22.88
N ASN A 550 -13.42 5.49 -22.62
CA ASN A 550 -12.95 5.96 -21.34
C ASN A 550 -12.82 7.49 -21.41
N TYR A 551 -13.88 8.18 -21.02
CA TYR A 551 -13.96 9.65 -21.11
C TYR A 551 -12.90 10.33 -20.23
N HIS A 552 -12.60 9.79 -19.06
CA HIS A 552 -11.59 10.33 -18.15
C HIS A 552 -10.18 10.29 -18.74
N MET A 553 -9.96 9.37 -19.70
CA MET A 553 -8.65 9.15 -20.33
C MET A 553 -8.60 9.57 -21.80
N TYR A 554 -9.65 10.18 -22.33
CA TYR A 554 -9.72 10.67 -23.72
C TYR A 554 -9.40 9.62 -24.76
N ARG A 555 -9.92 8.41 -24.62
CA ARG A 555 -9.64 7.35 -25.56
C ARG A 555 -10.76 6.33 -25.63
N PHE A 556 -10.80 5.61 -26.73
CA PHE A 556 -11.58 4.39 -26.85
C PHE A 556 -10.68 3.20 -26.48
N GLU A 557 -11.12 2.34 -25.58
CA GLU A 557 -10.36 1.17 -25.15
C GLU A 557 -10.94 -0.11 -25.74
N LYS A 558 -10.05 -0.96 -26.29
CA LYS A 558 -10.39 -2.23 -26.90
C LYS A 558 -9.58 -3.38 -26.29
N GLY A 559 -10.28 -4.38 -25.77
CA GLY A 559 -9.73 -5.61 -25.26
C GLY A 559 -9.42 -6.63 -26.37
N ARG A 560 -8.69 -7.68 -25.97
CA ARG A 560 -8.37 -8.82 -26.84
C ARG A 560 -8.54 -10.13 -26.09
N ALA A 561 -9.45 -11.00 -26.56
CA ALA A 561 -9.76 -12.26 -25.92
C ALA A 561 -8.65 -13.32 -26.07
N ASP A 562 -7.71 -13.12 -27.00
CA ASP A 562 -6.59 -14.03 -27.29
C ASP A 562 -5.31 -13.72 -26.52
N LEU A 563 -5.38 -12.91 -25.45
CA LEU A 563 -4.21 -12.60 -24.61
C LEU A 563 -3.82 -13.83 -23.75
N ASP A 564 -2.53 -14.15 -23.77
CA ASP A 564 -1.94 -15.15 -22.89
C ASP A 564 -1.61 -14.57 -21.50
N PRO A 565 -1.46 -15.42 -20.45
CA PRO A 565 -0.94 -14.99 -19.17
C PRO A 565 0.43 -14.29 -19.30
N GLU A 566 0.57 -13.17 -18.63
CA GLU A 566 1.83 -12.45 -18.53
C GLU A 566 2.78 -13.21 -17.59
N SER A 567 3.99 -13.51 -18.02
CA SER A 567 5.02 -14.17 -17.23
C SER A 567 6.27 -13.30 -17.11
N SER A 568 6.90 -13.32 -15.95
CA SER A 568 8.13 -12.57 -15.63
C SER A 568 9.16 -13.51 -15.03
N TYR A 569 10.37 -13.49 -15.58
CA TYR A 569 11.56 -14.13 -15.01
C TYR A 569 12.48 -13.07 -14.46
N GLN A 570 12.80 -13.16 -13.18
CA GLN A 570 13.54 -12.10 -12.49
C GLN A 570 14.69 -12.66 -11.66
N LEU A 571 15.82 -11.99 -11.74
CA LEU A 571 16.97 -12.18 -10.87
C LEU A 571 17.17 -10.91 -10.05
N ASP A 572 17.16 -11.08 -8.73
CA ASP A 572 17.44 -10.05 -7.75
C ASP A 572 18.74 -10.37 -7.02
N VAL A 573 19.54 -9.36 -6.79
CA VAL A 573 20.69 -9.40 -5.88
C VAL A 573 20.51 -8.28 -4.87
N ASP A 574 20.79 -8.55 -3.60
CA ASP A 574 20.77 -7.54 -2.55
C ASP A 574 22.01 -7.67 -1.69
N VAL A 575 22.66 -6.56 -1.43
CA VAL A 575 23.76 -6.45 -0.47
C VAL A 575 23.44 -5.30 0.45
N SER A 576 23.24 -5.60 1.73
CA SER A 576 22.95 -4.60 2.74
C SER A 576 23.87 -4.74 3.94
N HIS A 577 24.24 -3.61 4.55
CA HIS A 577 25.08 -3.53 5.73
C HIS A 577 24.47 -2.57 6.75
N GLU A 578 24.26 -3.06 7.97
CA GLU A 578 23.76 -2.30 9.11
C GLU A 578 24.87 -2.15 10.16
N GLY A 579 25.73 -1.11 10.00
CA GLY A 579 26.85 -0.83 10.88
C GLY A 579 26.48 0.06 12.07
N GLU A 580 27.41 0.25 12.99
CA GLU A 580 27.28 1.27 14.03
C GLU A 580 27.54 2.65 13.44
N GLY A 581 26.47 3.44 13.28
CA GLY A 581 26.55 4.80 12.77
C GLY A 581 26.57 4.93 11.26
N PHE A 582 26.59 3.85 10.49
CA PHE A 582 26.36 3.89 9.04
C PHE A 582 25.67 2.64 8.53
N HIS A 583 24.89 2.79 7.47
CA HIS A 583 24.28 1.69 6.73
C HIS A 583 24.43 1.93 5.22
N PHE A 584 24.41 0.87 4.43
CA PHE A 584 24.26 0.95 2.99
C PHE A 584 23.51 -0.25 2.44
N GLY A 585 22.89 -0.07 1.29
CA GLY A 585 22.21 -1.11 0.53
C GLY A 585 22.37 -0.88 -0.96
N ILE A 586 22.50 -1.97 -1.71
CA ILE A 586 22.47 -1.97 -3.16
C ILE A 586 21.68 -3.19 -3.64
N SER A 587 20.68 -2.95 -4.50
CA SER A 587 19.74 -3.98 -4.94
C SER A 587 19.51 -3.93 -6.45
N PRO A 588 20.50 -4.40 -7.26
CA PRO A 588 20.34 -4.54 -8.70
C PRO A 588 19.37 -5.69 -9.04
N PHE A 589 18.66 -5.53 -10.15
CA PHE A 589 17.79 -6.57 -10.69
C PHE A 589 17.80 -6.62 -12.21
N VAL A 590 17.49 -7.80 -12.75
CA VAL A 590 17.20 -8.05 -14.16
C VAL A 590 15.90 -8.79 -14.28
N ASN A 591 15.07 -8.37 -15.23
CA ASN A 591 13.74 -8.93 -15.41
C ASN A 591 13.45 -9.12 -16.91
N TRP A 592 12.94 -10.28 -17.27
CA TRP A 592 12.46 -10.62 -18.60
C TRP A 592 10.99 -10.96 -18.53
N PHE A 593 10.17 -10.29 -19.35
CA PHE A 593 8.76 -10.60 -19.52
C PHE A 593 8.49 -11.31 -20.84
N ASP A 594 7.73 -12.37 -20.75
CA ASP A 594 6.95 -12.88 -21.87
C ASP A 594 5.54 -12.29 -21.77
N ASN A 595 4.97 -11.93 -22.91
CA ASN A 595 3.58 -11.49 -23.01
C ASN A 595 3.22 -10.31 -22.09
N TYR A 596 4.09 -9.31 -21.94
CA TYR A 596 3.78 -8.09 -21.18
C TYR A 596 2.58 -7.38 -21.78
N ILE A 597 1.46 -7.31 -21.05
CA ILE A 597 0.19 -6.72 -21.50
C ILE A 597 0.21 -5.22 -21.26
N TYR A 598 -0.05 -4.43 -22.29
CA TYR A 598 -0.19 -2.99 -22.18
C TYR A 598 -1.23 -2.46 -23.17
N LEU A 599 -1.76 -1.27 -22.87
CA LEU A 599 -2.70 -0.59 -23.72
C LEU A 599 -1.95 0.26 -24.75
N ASN A 600 -2.06 -0.11 -26.02
CA ASN A 600 -1.30 0.48 -27.13
C ASN A 600 -2.16 1.42 -27.96
N PRO A 601 -1.76 2.67 -28.18
CA PRO A 601 -2.45 3.57 -29.12
C PRO A 601 -2.30 3.06 -30.56
N THR A 602 -3.42 2.97 -31.26
CA THR A 602 -3.50 2.58 -32.67
C THR A 602 -3.63 3.81 -33.58
N SER A 603 -3.62 3.59 -34.90
CA SER A 603 -3.92 4.65 -35.88
C SER A 603 -5.42 4.83 -36.14
N SER A 604 -6.28 4.04 -35.50
CA SER A 604 -7.72 4.08 -35.65
C SER A 604 -8.36 5.08 -34.69
N TYR A 605 -9.50 5.60 -35.08
CA TYR A 605 -10.29 6.52 -34.27
C TYR A 605 -11.74 6.00 -34.20
N TYR A 606 -12.33 6.11 -33.01
CA TYR A 606 -13.75 5.96 -32.79
C TYR A 606 -14.32 7.36 -32.53
N GLU A 607 -15.16 7.85 -33.45
CA GLU A 607 -15.56 9.26 -33.47
C GLU A 607 -14.33 10.18 -33.53
N THR A 608 -14.05 10.94 -32.48
CA THR A 608 -12.87 11.82 -32.41
C THR A 608 -11.78 11.26 -31.47
N LEU A 609 -12.04 10.13 -30.83
CA LEU A 609 -11.15 9.54 -29.83
C LEU A 609 -10.23 8.50 -30.45
N GLN A 610 -8.96 8.57 -30.13
CA GLN A 610 -7.99 7.56 -30.56
C GLN A 610 -8.31 6.20 -29.92
N VAL A 611 -8.28 5.14 -30.73
CA VAL A 611 -8.47 3.78 -30.26
C VAL A 611 -7.17 3.25 -29.67
N TYR A 612 -7.25 2.80 -28.43
CA TYR A 612 -6.19 2.09 -27.73
C TYR A 612 -6.58 0.61 -27.60
N GLU A 613 -5.69 -0.28 -28.01
CA GLU A 613 -5.96 -1.71 -28.00
C GLU A 613 -4.96 -2.43 -27.07
N TYR A 614 -5.46 -3.34 -26.22
CA TYR A 614 -4.59 -4.18 -25.41
C TYR A 614 -3.76 -5.10 -26.30
N THR A 615 -2.47 -5.14 -26.03
CA THR A 615 -1.51 -5.94 -26.80
C THR A 615 -0.44 -6.53 -25.90
N GLN A 616 0.37 -7.43 -26.44
CA GLN A 616 1.43 -8.10 -25.72
C GLN A 616 2.79 -7.86 -26.38
N SER A 617 3.84 -7.82 -25.55
CA SER A 617 5.22 -7.66 -25.98
C SER A 617 6.16 -8.42 -25.06
N GLU A 618 7.24 -8.96 -25.60
CA GLU A 618 8.42 -9.32 -24.81
C GLU A 618 9.08 -8.06 -24.30
N VAL A 619 9.48 -8.03 -23.02
CA VAL A 619 10.12 -6.88 -22.41
C VAL A 619 11.36 -7.29 -21.63
N PHE A 620 12.45 -6.60 -21.84
CA PHE A 620 13.67 -6.70 -21.04
C PHE A 620 13.79 -5.49 -20.14
N ARG A 621 14.13 -5.69 -18.87
CA ARG A 621 14.33 -4.63 -17.90
C ARG A 621 15.56 -4.90 -17.05
N ILE A 622 16.28 -3.84 -16.74
CA ILE A 622 17.43 -3.85 -15.82
C ILE A 622 17.37 -2.58 -14.97
N GLY A 623 17.70 -2.69 -13.71
CA GLY A 623 17.68 -1.55 -12.83
C GLY A 623 18.28 -1.86 -11.46
N GLY A 624 18.11 -0.94 -10.54
CA GLY A 624 18.55 -1.13 -9.17
C GLY A 624 18.22 0.05 -8.28
N GLU A 625 18.30 -0.21 -7.00
CA GLU A 625 18.21 0.79 -5.94
C GLU A 625 19.52 0.84 -5.17
N VAL A 626 19.84 2.03 -4.68
CA VAL A 626 20.96 2.27 -3.76
C VAL A 626 20.45 3.04 -2.56
N SER A 627 21.00 2.75 -1.39
CA SER A 627 20.78 3.52 -0.17
C SER A 627 22.07 3.59 0.64
N ALA A 628 22.29 4.70 1.29
CA ALA A 628 23.39 4.86 2.23
C ALA A 628 23.01 5.90 3.28
N GLY A 629 23.40 5.68 4.51
CA GLY A 629 23.15 6.66 5.57
C GLY A 629 24.18 6.59 6.67
N THR A 630 24.29 7.68 7.40
CA THR A 630 25.20 7.82 8.53
C THR A 630 24.60 8.63 9.65
N THR A 631 24.99 8.32 10.87
CA THR A 631 24.65 9.11 12.05
C THR A 631 25.89 9.78 12.60
N LEU A 632 25.90 11.10 12.60
CA LEU A 632 26.99 11.92 13.10
C LEU A 632 26.61 12.50 14.46
N PHE A 633 27.56 12.47 15.39
CA PHE A 633 27.41 13.03 16.76
C PHE A 633 26.18 12.50 17.53
N GLY A 634 25.64 11.34 17.11
CA GLY A 634 24.44 10.72 17.72
C GLY A 634 23.13 11.48 17.49
N ARG A 635 23.12 12.55 16.69
CA ARG A 635 21.95 13.45 16.51
C ARG A 635 21.67 13.86 15.07
N LEU A 636 22.67 13.83 14.21
CA LEU A 636 22.52 14.21 12.81
C LEU A 636 22.54 12.95 11.94
N HIS A 637 21.39 12.61 11.37
CA HIS A 637 21.24 11.50 10.43
C HIS A 637 21.19 12.04 9.01
N ILE A 638 22.00 11.48 8.13
CA ILE A 638 22.06 11.82 6.71
C ILE A 638 21.81 10.54 5.94
N ASP A 639 20.73 10.50 5.15
CA ASP A 639 20.33 9.37 4.34
C ASP A 639 20.26 9.79 2.87
N LEU A 640 20.88 9.01 2.00
CA LEU A 640 20.85 9.16 0.55
C LEU A 640 20.24 7.89 -0.04
N SER A 641 19.30 8.05 -0.94
CA SER A 641 18.76 6.94 -1.73
C SER A 641 18.62 7.33 -3.19
N GLY A 642 18.66 6.33 -4.08
CA GLY A 642 18.49 6.53 -5.51
C GLY A 642 17.95 5.27 -6.17
N GLU A 643 17.29 5.44 -7.31
CA GLU A 643 16.69 4.37 -8.08
C GLU A 643 16.78 4.66 -9.57
N TYR A 644 16.97 3.61 -10.36
CA TYR A 644 16.94 3.66 -11.81
C TYR A 644 16.41 2.37 -12.40
N VAL A 645 15.64 2.50 -13.46
CA VAL A 645 15.11 1.38 -14.25
C VAL A 645 15.20 1.72 -15.73
N HIS A 646 15.82 0.82 -16.51
CA HIS A 646 15.79 0.82 -17.96
C HIS A 646 14.92 -0.31 -18.45
N SER A 647 13.95 -0.03 -19.32
CA SER A 647 13.01 -0.99 -19.90
C SER A 647 13.03 -0.90 -21.42
N ARG A 648 12.94 -2.05 -22.11
CA ARG A 648 12.89 -2.09 -23.56
C ARG A 648 11.98 -3.19 -24.08
N GLN A 649 11.01 -2.83 -24.91
CA GLN A 649 10.17 -3.76 -25.63
C GLN A 649 10.97 -4.45 -26.73
N ARG A 650 10.91 -5.77 -26.79
CA ARG A 650 11.67 -6.62 -27.73
C ARG A 650 10.82 -7.11 -28.90
N SER A 651 9.51 -7.10 -28.77
CA SER A 651 8.54 -7.49 -29.79
C SER A 651 7.37 -6.52 -29.84
N GLY A 652 6.37 -6.81 -30.65
CA GLY A 652 5.11 -6.03 -30.73
C GLY A 652 5.23 -4.66 -31.42
N PRO A 653 4.14 -3.89 -31.42
CA PRO A 653 4.05 -2.64 -32.16
C PRO A 653 5.03 -1.55 -31.71
N LYS A 654 5.44 -1.58 -30.47
CA LYS A 654 6.35 -0.61 -29.84
C LYS A 654 7.75 -1.19 -29.59
N LYS A 655 8.18 -2.17 -30.40
CA LYS A 655 9.53 -2.73 -30.35
C LYS A 655 10.59 -1.64 -30.39
N GLY A 656 11.53 -1.69 -29.45
CA GLY A 656 12.63 -0.72 -29.33
C GLY A 656 12.33 0.48 -28.43
N PHE A 657 11.09 0.70 -28.03
CA PHE A 657 10.72 1.74 -27.07
C PHE A 657 10.72 1.20 -25.63
N THR A 658 10.68 2.10 -24.66
CA THR A 658 10.48 1.79 -23.25
C THR A 658 9.02 1.37 -22.96
N LEU A 659 8.70 1.16 -21.70
CA LEU A 659 7.31 0.97 -21.24
C LEU A 659 6.62 2.31 -20.93
N PRO A 660 5.29 2.42 -21.06
CA PRO A 660 4.56 3.61 -20.63
C PRO A 660 4.80 3.91 -19.14
N PHE A 661 4.84 5.19 -18.79
CA PHE A 661 5.04 5.67 -17.42
C PHE A 661 6.34 5.17 -16.76
N SER A 662 7.38 4.89 -17.53
CA SER A 662 8.69 4.51 -16.99
C SER A 662 9.28 5.63 -16.12
N PRO A 663 9.57 5.40 -14.82
CA PRO A 663 10.09 6.46 -13.96
C PRO A 663 11.49 6.89 -14.39
N PRO A 664 11.84 8.20 -14.26
CA PRO A 664 13.20 8.68 -14.47
C PRO A 664 14.15 8.21 -13.37
N LEU A 665 15.46 8.33 -13.61
CA LEU A 665 16.44 8.27 -12.53
C LEU A 665 16.06 9.28 -11.46
N SER A 666 15.93 8.82 -10.21
CA SER A 666 15.56 9.67 -9.11
C SER A 666 16.39 9.40 -7.84
N GLY A 667 16.46 10.40 -6.97
CA GLY A 667 17.17 10.32 -5.71
C GLY A 667 16.57 11.19 -4.64
N LEU A 668 16.80 10.81 -3.39
CA LEU A 668 16.35 11.52 -2.20
C LEU A 668 17.53 11.67 -1.23
N LEU A 669 17.84 12.90 -0.85
CA LEU A 669 18.71 13.22 0.28
C LEU A 669 17.82 13.65 1.46
N SER A 670 17.91 12.94 2.57
CA SER A 670 17.20 13.25 3.81
C SER A 670 18.21 13.60 4.92
N VAL A 671 18.06 14.76 5.52
CA VAL A 671 18.89 15.21 6.64
C VAL A 671 17.98 15.41 7.84
N ARG A 672 18.20 14.61 8.91
CA ARG A 672 17.42 14.67 10.14
C ARG A 672 18.30 15.08 11.32
N TYR A 673 17.86 16.06 12.07
CA TYR A 673 18.54 16.52 13.27
C TYR A 673 17.64 16.40 14.48
N GLY A 674 18.02 15.54 15.41
CA GLY A 674 17.37 15.39 16.72
C GLY A 674 17.98 16.33 17.77
N SER A 675 17.18 17.16 18.41
CA SER A 675 17.61 17.99 19.51
C SER A 675 17.21 17.34 20.86
N GLY A 676 17.80 17.82 21.94
CA GLY A 676 17.34 17.46 23.28
C GLY A 676 16.02 18.13 23.64
N ASP A 677 15.41 17.71 24.73
CA ASP A 677 14.16 18.26 25.25
C ASP A 677 14.29 19.78 25.49
N PHE A 678 13.24 20.51 25.14
CA PHE A 678 13.18 21.94 25.29
C PHE A 678 11.77 22.39 25.72
N LEU A 679 11.64 23.07 26.86
CA LEU A 679 10.35 23.41 27.47
C LEU A 679 9.48 22.17 27.69
N PHE A 680 8.34 22.12 27.01
CA PHE A 680 7.40 20.99 27.00
C PHE A 680 7.54 20.11 25.74
N PHE A 681 8.50 20.40 24.88
CA PHE A 681 8.79 19.60 23.68
C PHE A 681 9.81 18.51 24.04
N ARG A 682 9.48 17.25 23.75
CA ARG A 682 10.34 16.09 23.91
C ARG A 682 10.97 15.69 22.58
N GLN A 683 12.27 15.50 22.58
CA GLN A 683 13.05 14.95 21.46
C GLN A 683 12.62 15.52 20.08
N PRO A 684 12.57 16.87 19.92
CA PRO A 684 12.18 17.44 18.63
C PRO A 684 13.16 17.05 17.53
N VAL A 685 12.60 16.64 16.38
CA VAL A 685 13.33 16.24 15.19
C VAL A 685 12.98 17.16 14.03
N PHE A 686 14.01 17.74 13.41
CA PHE A 686 13.92 18.52 12.18
C PHE A 686 14.38 17.65 11.02
N THR A 687 13.61 17.65 9.93
CA THR A 687 13.97 16.91 8.70
C THR A 687 13.93 17.83 7.51
N ALA A 688 14.95 17.73 6.66
CA ALA A 688 15.00 18.35 5.35
C ALA A 688 15.18 17.25 4.29
N ASP A 689 14.23 17.17 3.36
CA ASP A 689 14.20 16.20 2.28
C ASP A 689 14.37 16.91 0.94
N TYR A 690 15.43 16.57 0.21
CA TYR A 690 15.70 17.09 -1.12
C TYR A 690 15.58 15.98 -2.14
N LYS A 691 14.48 16.01 -2.92
CA LYS A 691 14.18 15.04 -3.97
C LYS A 691 14.63 15.60 -5.32
N VAL A 692 15.33 14.78 -6.10
CA VAL A 692 15.78 15.08 -7.45
C VAL A 692 15.26 14.01 -8.39
N ALA A 693 14.77 14.42 -9.56
CA ALA A 693 14.44 13.53 -10.66
C ALA A 693 15.09 14.04 -11.93
N ALA A 694 15.72 13.17 -12.68
CA ALA A 694 16.31 13.51 -13.97
C ALA A 694 15.23 13.73 -15.04
N THR A 695 15.61 14.32 -16.16
CA THR A 695 14.75 14.38 -17.34
C THR A 695 14.46 12.96 -17.82
N GLN A 696 13.20 12.69 -18.16
CA GLN A 696 12.77 11.43 -18.78
C GLN A 696 12.61 11.63 -20.28
N ASP A 697 13.59 11.20 -21.03
CA ASP A 697 13.64 11.27 -22.50
C ASP A 697 13.38 9.89 -23.15
N GLU A 698 13.55 8.80 -22.40
CA GLU A 698 13.16 7.47 -22.86
C GLU A 698 11.65 7.29 -22.69
N ILE A 699 10.92 7.53 -23.75
CA ILE A 699 9.45 7.53 -23.79
C ILE A 699 8.91 6.56 -24.85
N VAL A 700 7.64 6.21 -24.74
CA VAL A 700 6.90 5.48 -25.77
C VAL A 700 5.81 6.38 -26.37
N PRO A 701 5.88 6.68 -27.69
CA PRO A 701 4.87 7.53 -28.32
C PRO A 701 3.44 6.99 -28.12
N PRO A 702 2.46 7.89 -27.81
CA PRO A 702 2.48 9.35 -27.91
C PRO A 702 2.95 10.08 -26.64
N GLU A 703 3.55 9.42 -25.65
CA GLU A 703 4.09 10.14 -24.49
C GLU A 703 5.11 11.20 -24.93
N GLU A 704 5.19 12.28 -24.13
CA GLU A 704 6.17 13.33 -24.28
C GLU A 704 7.25 13.23 -23.20
N SER A 705 8.46 13.75 -23.51
CA SER A 705 9.53 13.85 -22.54
C SER A 705 9.13 14.75 -21.37
N THR A 706 9.61 14.43 -20.20
CA THR A 706 9.31 15.20 -18.97
C THR A 706 10.61 15.76 -18.40
N ARG A 707 10.67 17.08 -18.21
CA ARG A 707 11.84 17.74 -17.64
C ARG A 707 12.12 17.27 -16.23
N GLY A 708 13.41 17.15 -15.89
CA GLY A 708 13.84 16.90 -14.53
C GLY A 708 13.42 17.99 -13.56
N TYR A 709 13.38 17.66 -12.27
CA TYR A 709 12.96 18.58 -11.23
C TYR A 709 13.66 18.33 -9.90
N GLU A 710 13.55 19.32 -9.04
CA GLU A 710 14.08 19.33 -7.68
C GLU A 710 13.00 19.86 -6.73
N VAL A 711 12.78 19.15 -5.61
CA VAL A 711 11.76 19.53 -4.61
C VAL A 711 12.36 19.46 -3.21
N LEU A 712 12.23 20.54 -2.45
CA LEU A 712 12.61 20.60 -1.05
C LEU A 712 11.37 20.51 -0.16
N ASN A 713 11.40 19.57 0.81
CA ASN A 713 10.40 19.48 1.87
C ASN A 713 11.08 19.66 3.22
N LEU A 714 10.39 20.31 4.16
CA LEU A 714 10.86 20.47 5.53
C LEU A 714 9.82 19.92 6.49
N SER A 715 10.24 19.28 7.56
CA SER A 715 9.33 18.86 8.62
C SER A 715 9.94 19.02 10.00
N TRP A 716 9.09 19.20 10.96
CA TRP A 716 9.40 19.23 12.39
C TRP A 716 8.40 18.37 13.13
N GLN A 717 8.89 17.47 13.95
CA GLN A 717 8.06 16.59 14.78
C GLN A 717 8.59 16.57 16.21
N THR A 718 7.68 16.45 17.16
CA THR A 718 7.98 16.37 18.58
C THR A 718 6.78 15.82 19.35
N ASP A 719 7.03 15.29 20.52
CA ASP A 719 6.01 15.03 21.51
C ASP A 719 5.93 16.19 22.50
N MET A 720 4.73 16.51 22.99
CA MET A 720 4.48 17.63 23.89
C MET A 720 3.92 17.17 25.22
N ASP A 721 4.59 17.52 26.31
CA ASP A 721 4.08 17.36 27.68
C ASP A 721 3.16 18.51 28.06
N LEU A 722 1.92 18.46 27.62
CA LEU A 722 0.95 19.53 27.88
C LEU A 722 0.26 19.40 29.24
N PHE A 723 0.10 18.18 29.71
CA PHE A 723 -0.61 17.90 30.95
C PHE A 723 0.19 16.92 31.82
N ARG A 724 0.21 17.21 33.12
CA ARG A 724 0.84 16.32 34.09
C ARG A 724 0.07 15.01 34.17
N ASP A 725 0.79 13.89 34.23
CA ASP A 725 0.23 12.55 34.34
C ASP A 725 -0.63 12.10 33.13
N TYR A 726 -0.50 12.79 31.98
CA TYR A 726 -1.11 12.43 30.72
C TYR A 726 -0.03 12.06 29.68
N PRO A 727 -0.29 11.07 28.80
CA PRO A 727 0.68 10.74 27.76
C PRO A 727 0.96 11.94 26.85
N PRO A 728 2.19 12.11 26.34
CA PRO A 728 2.53 13.25 25.53
C PRO A 728 1.71 13.29 24.22
N VAL A 729 1.38 14.50 23.79
CA VAL A 729 0.66 14.75 22.54
C VAL A 729 1.67 14.90 21.40
N GLY A 730 1.57 14.05 20.39
CA GLY A 730 2.41 14.16 19.20
C GLY A 730 2.03 15.35 18.34
N LEU A 731 3.02 16.17 17.95
CA LEU A 731 2.88 17.31 17.04
C LEU A 731 3.78 17.10 15.83
N ARG A 732 3.24 17.32 14.65
CA ARG A 732 4.02 17.36 13.41
C ARG A 732 3.60 18.54 12.55
N LEU A 733 4.62 19.28 12.08
CA LEU A 733 4.50 20.33 11.07
C LEU A 733 5.32 19.90 9.85
N LYS A 734 4.75 20.03 8.66
CA LYS A 734 5.45 19.72 7.40
C LYS A 734 5.15 20.80 6.38
N VAL A 735 6.17 21.22 5.66
CA VAL A 735 6.05 22.07 4.46
C VAL A 735 6.53 21.28 3.28
N SER A 736 5.62 20.86 2.42
CA SER A 736 5.92 20.18 1.15
C SER A 736 6.11 21.24 0.05
N ASN A 737 7.03 20.96 -0.89
CA ASN A 737 7.37 21.88 -1.99
C ASN A 737 7.60 23.32 -1.50
N VAL A 738 8.58 23.48 -0.60
CA VAL A 738 8.88 24.76 0.10
C VAL A 738 9.08 25.91 -0.89
N LEU A 739 9.71 25.66 -2.03
CA LEU A 739 10.04 26.65 -3.03
C LEU A 739 8.90 26.93 -4.02
N ASP A 740 7.75 26.27 -3.88
CA ASP A 740 6.62 26.34 -4.81
C ASP A 740 7.04 26.02 -6.25
N THR A 741 7.93 25.05 -6.39
CA THR A 741 8.50 24.62 -7.68
C THR A 741 7.39 24.06 -8.58
N ARG A 742 7.31 24.56 -9.81
CA ARG A 742 6.44 23.98 -10.86
C ARG A 742 7.16 22.81 -11.50
N TYR A 743 6.61 21.61 -11.37
CA TYR A 743 7.18 20.41 -11.94
C TYR A 743 6.09 19.40 -12.35
N TYR A 744 6.48 18.44 -13.17
CA TYR A 744 5.65 17.35 -13.65
C TYR A 744 6.28 16.02 -13.25
N ASN A 745 5.54 15.17 -12.58
CA ASN A 745 5.98 13.81 -12.31
C ASN A 745 5.67 12.93 -13.52
N HIS A 746 6.68 12.24 -14.08
CA HIS A 746 6.48 11.41 -15.27
C HIS A 746 5.47 10.28 -15.07
N THR A 747 5.30 9.79 -13.85
CA THR A 747 4.31 8.76 -13.49
C THR A 747 2.92 9.31 -13.15
N SER A 748 2.71 10.63 -13.17
CA SER A 748 1.40 11.25 -12.93
C SER A 748 0.53 11.25 -14.19
N PHE A 749 -0.75 10.90 -14.04
CA PHE A 749 -1.71 10.99 -15.14
C PHE A 749 -1.99 12.44 -15.57
N TYR A 750 -2.05 13.35 -14.61
CA TYR A 750 -2.31 14.77 -14.91
C TYR A 750 -1.20 15.42 -15.73
N ARG A 751 0.00 14.84 -15.78
CA ARG A 751 1.06 15.23 -16.72
C ARG A 751 0.58 15.16 -18.19
N LEU A 752 -0.22 14.16 -18.55
CA LEU A 752 -0.73 13.97 -19.91
C LEU A 752 -1.61 15.14 -20.39
N ILE A 753 -2.16 15.88 -19.47
CA ILE A 753 -2.97 17.08 -19.75
C ILE A 753 -2.28 18.36 -19.29
N ALA A 754 -0.94 18.34 -19.21
CA ALA A 754 -0.10 19.48 -18.82
C ALA A 754 -0.40 20.11 -17.46
N VAL A 755 -0.97 19.35 -16.52
CA VAL A 755 -1.22 19.78 -15.14
C VAL A 755 0.02 19.48 -14.29
N PRO A 756 0.64 20.50 -13.64
CA PRO A 756 1.76 20.29 -12.75
C PRO A 756 1.32 19.66 -11.43
N GLU A 757 2.30 19.10 -10.70
CA GLU A 757 2.08 18.61 -9.34
C GLU A 757 1.68 19.74 -8.38
N ALA A 758 1.13 19.35 -7.21
CA ALA A 758 0.66 20.29 -6.21
C ALA A 758 1.74 21.30 -5.78
N GLY A 759 1.34 22.55 -5.58
CA GLY A 759 2.18 23.62 -5.07
C GLY A 759 2.52 23.45 -3.58
N ARG A 760 3.08 24.51 -2.98
CA ARG A 760 3.45 24.50 -1.57
C ARG A 760 2.27 24.13 -0.67
N ASN A 761 2.52 23.24 0.28
CA ASN A 761 1.54 22.81 1.28
C ASN A 761 2.15 22.86 2.68
N LEU A 762 1.47 23.51 3.62
CA LEU A 762 1.77 23.41 5.04
C LEU A 762 0.74 22.45 5.66
N SER A 763 1.20 21.39 6.29
CA SER A 763 0.36 20.44 7.02
C SER A 763 0.69 20.46 8.52
N LEU A 764 -0.36 20.40 9.33
CA LEU A 764 -0.32 20.26 10.79
C LEU A 764 -1.01 18.96 11.16
N SER A 765 -0.34 18.12 11.92
CA SER A 765 -0.93 16.90 12.47
C SER A 765 -0.73 16.84 13.98
N LEU A 766 -1.79 16.49 14.70
CA LEU A 766 -1.78 16.26 16.15
C LEU A 766 -2.22 14.83 16.41
N THR A 767 -1.48 14.12 17.26
CA THR A 767 -1.85 12.80 17.77
C THR A 767 -2.06 12.87 19.27
N ILE A 768 -3.30 12.76 19.69
CA ILE A 768 -3.71 12.84 21.10
C ILE A 768 -3.96 11.41 21.59
N PRO A 769 -3.11 10.84 22.43
CA PRO A 769 -3.33 9.51 22.98
C PRO A 769 -4.52 9.50 23.95
N ILE A 770 -5.24 8.38 24.01
CA ILE A 770 -6.27 8.07 25.01
C ILE A 770 -5.67 6.99 25.91
N PRO A 771 -5.44 7.26 27.20
CA PRO A 771 -4.80 6.33 28.14
C PRO A 771 -5.66 5.11 28.47
#